data_c16a87c6e99fe7bf02e16af48b171d99
#
_entry.id   c16a87c6e99fe7bf02e16af48b171d99
#
_cell.length_a   1.000
_cell.length_b   1.000
_cell.length_c   1.000
_cell.angle_alpha   90.00
_cell.angle_beta   90.00
_cell.angle_gamma   90.00
#
_symmetry.space_group_name_H-M   'P 1'
#
loop_
_entity.id
_entity.type
_entity.pdbx_description
1 polymer ?
#
loop_
_entity_poly.entity_id
_entity_poly.type
_entity_poly.pdbx_seq_one_letter_code
_entity_poly.pdbx_strand_id
1 'polypeptide(L)'
;MSDASTRRLLAAAVVAATGWGVAAFEPAPSREITNVAAFARLYGVVRYFYPSDAAAALDWERAAVHGVRRVRTAADDKSLETALKELFGPLGPGIDIGARLPTRTVAGSTDAALIAWRYLGPGFAGANRPGPYAAKRTHRTQSPNPTIEGFATLMQTVPADDLRGKTVRLRGKVRAVVRDGQGAAALWLRVDRADRAMGFFDNMGDRPVRDAAWRDYVIEGPVAADATNVAFGVMASGTVQADFDAIDLEVRDASGGWTPLQIRDAGFEGAAVQGPAGWSQAGTASARFTRPTEQPPEGRQFLRMSGPSVPASAAELFDDPLPATGASVDVDLGSGLKARVPLTLADADARIAASGALNSLRTAVARTQTPTDQPDLDVRLADVVVAWNVFRHFYPYWSESGTDWDARLVFQLEEASVANSRDAQRDALRRLVADARDGHGGVYDARGASPRAILPIQLGLIDKQVVITASAVPSEAPVGAVVSDIDGIPASERVEAEVRLASGTPQWREARALREMTTCARGATIRLVMDSGAGPRRGSLSCDATQVPAEKRPQMVGELDPGTWYVDLTRASMAQVTPALQNLARADAVVFDLRGYPTDAGAGVLPYLIGTPENDSWMHVAKITGPFGQLSGWQDAGWNIQPKSPAIRGKVVFLTDGRAISYAESVMGYVADHKLGTIVGSTTAGTNGNVASFVVPSGFSISFTGMRVTRHDGKSPYHLVGVRPDVQAAPTIAGLRAGRDDVLDRGIALMRGK
;
A
#
# COMPACT_ATOMS: atom_id res chain seq x y z
N MET A 1 -12.63 -41.28 -3.89
CA MET A 1 -12.96 -39.89 -3.56
C MET A 1 -12.22 -39.05 -4.60
N SER A 2 -12.79 -38.98 -5.76
CA SER A 2 -12.29 -38.28 -6.93
C SER A 2 -13.52 -37.97 -7.76
N ASP A 3 -13.69 -36.80 -8.29
CA ASP A 3 -14.48 -36.60 -9.50
C ASP A 3 -15.22 -35.25 -9.62
N ALA A 4 -14.94 -34.28 -8.74
CA ALA A 4 -15.53 -32.96 -8.88
C ALA A 4 -14.60 -31.91 -9.53
N SER A 5 -13.30 -32.12 -9.46
CA SER A 5 -12.30 -31.14 -9.98
C SER A 5 -12.04 -31.27 -11.48
N THR A 6 -12.25 -32.46 -12.06
CA THR A 6 -11.92 -32.74 -13.46
C THR A 6 -13.05 -32.31 -14.43
N ARG A 7 -14.27 -32.13 -13.94
CA ARG A 7 -15.40 -31.75 -14.81
C ARG A 7 -15.48 -30.24 -15.13
N ARG A 8 -14.83 -29.38 -14.35
CA ARG A 8 -14.84 -27.92 -14.58
C ARG A 8 -13.76 -27.41 -15.53
N LEU A 9 -12.70 -28.19 -15.76
CA LEU A 9 -11.64 -27.82 -16.72
C LEU A 9 -11.98 -28.21 -18.19
N LEU A 10 -12.98 -29.05 -18.40
CA LEU A 10 -13.40 -29.46 -19.76
C LEU A 10 -14.51 -28.58 -20.38
N ALA A 11 -15.12 -27.67 -19.62
CA ALA A 11 -16.15 -26.77 -20.13
C ALA A 11 -15.61 -25.50 -20.80
N ALA A 12 -14.30 -25.21 -20.68
CA ALA A 12 -13.69 -24.02 -21.25
C ALA A 12 -13.03 -24.21 -22.64
N ALA A 13 -13.06 -25.42 -23.21
CA ALA A 13 -12.31 -25.74 -24.43
C ALA A 13 -13.17 -26.02 -25.69
N VAL A 14 -14.50 -25.87 -25.65
CA VAL A 14 -15.34 -26.11 -26.84
C VAL A 14 -16.40 -25.00 -26.99
N VAL A 15 -15.95 -23.78 -27.34
CA VAL A 15 -16.82 -22.76 -27.97
C VAL A 15 -15.99 -21.98 -29.00
N ALA A 16 -15.71 -22.63 -30.09
CA ALA A 16 -15.29 -21.96 -31.32
C ALA A 16 -15.83 -22.73 -32.53
N ALA A 17 -17.14 -22.73 -32.74
CA ALA A 17 -17.82 -22.92 -34.00
C ALA A 17 -19.30 -23.26 -33.73
N THR A 18 -20.15 -22.28 -33.64
CA THR A 18 -21.52 -22.21 -34.20
C THR A 18 -22.20 -21.02 -33.55
N GLY A 19 -22.53 -20.01 -34.33
CA GLY A 19 -23.23 -18.82 -33.86
C GLY A 19 -24.68 -19.10 -33.47
N TRP A 20 -24.89 -19.40 -32.24
CA TRP A 20 -26.16 -19.24 -31.51
C TRP A 20 -25.77 -19.01 -30.04
N GLY A 21 -25.99 -17.79 -29.56
CA GLY A 21 -25.70 -17.42 -28.18
C GLY A 21 -26.59 -18.22 -27.22
N VAL A 22 -26.05 -19.29 -26.69
CA VAL A 22 -26.55 -19.88 -25.44
C VAL A 22 -25.94 -19.03 -24.34
N ALA A 23 -26.76 -18.15 -23.73
CA ALA A 23 -26.41 -17.55 -22.47
C ALA A 23 -26.13 -18.72 -21.51
N ALA A 24 -24.89 -18.90 -21.12
CA ALA A 24 -24.54 -19.84 -20.07
C ALA A 24 -25.28 -19.37 -18.81
N PHE A 25 -26.26 -20.13 -18.37
CA PHE A 25 -26.91 -19.92 -17.08
C PHE A 25 -25.83 -20.14 -16.01
N GLU A 26 -25.25 -19.05 -15.49
CA GLU A 26 -24.47 -19.16 -14.27
C GLU A 26 -25.40 -19.68 -13.17
N PRO A 27 -25.03 -20.73 -12.43
CA PRO A 27 -25.85 -21.24 -11.33
C PRO A 27 -26.07 -20.10 -10.32
N ALA A 28 -27.29 -19.97 -9.82
CA ALA A 28 -27.58 -18.97 -8.80
C ALA A 28 -26.60 -19.10 -7.60
N PRO A 29 -26.14 -18.00 -7.02
CA PRO A 29 -25.22 -18.03 -5.90
C PRO A 29 -25.79 -18.82 -4.74
N SER A 30 -24.94 -19.50 -3.97
CA SER A 30 -25.40 -20.26 -2.80
C SER A 30 -26.05 -19.33 -1.77
N ARG A 31 -26.94 -19.90 -0.96
CA ARG A 31 -27.59 -19.14 0.13
C ARG A 31 -26.55 -18.51 1.07
N GLU A 32 -25.49 -19.23 1.38
CA GLU A 32 -24.38 -18.70 2.21
C GLU A 32 -23.77 -17.43 1.63
N ILE A 33 -23.46 -17.44 0.33
CA ILE A 33 -22.88 -16.28 -0.36
C ILE A 33 -23.88 -15.11 -0.41
N THR A 34 -25.15 -15.38 -0.68
CA THR A 34 -26.20 -14.35 -0.69
C THR A 34 -26.35 -13.68 0.69
N ASN A 35 -26.30 -14.47 1.76
CA ASN A 35 -26.37 -13.95 3.14
C ASN A 35 -25.16 -13.07 3.48
N VAL A 36 -23.96 -13.50 3.09
CA VAL A 36 -22.73 -12.71 3.31
C VAL A 36 -22.74 -11.43 2.48
N ALA A 37 -23.27 -11.47 1.25
CA ALA A 37 -23.43 -10.27 0.43
C ALA A 37 -24.39 -9.25 1.06
N ALA A 38 -25.51 -9.71 1.65
CA ALA A 38 -26.41 -8.85 2.40
C ALA A 38 -25.73 -8.18 3.60
N PHE A 39 -24.96 -8.96 4.36
CA PHE A 39 -24.15 -8.45 5.47
C PHE A 39 -23.10 -7.42 4.98
N ALA A 40 -22.37 -7.72 3.89
CA ALA A 40 -21.36 -6.84 3.34
C ALA A 40 -21.92 -5.46 2.98
N ARG A 41 -23.09 -5.42 2.33
CA ARG A 41 -23.75 -4.16 1.94
C ARG A 41 -24.09 -3.28 3.14
N LEU A 42 -24.45 -3.85 4.28
CA LEU A 42 -24.76 -3.11 5.50
C LEU A 42 -23.51 -2.76 6.31
N TYR A 43 -22.57 -3.70 6.37
CA TYR A 43 -21.34 -3.60 7.18
C TYR A 43 -20.57 -2.30 6.93
N GLY A 44 -20.27 -1.96 5.67
CA GLY A 44 -19.49 -0.78 5.37
C GLY A 44 -20.20 0.53 5.70
N VAL A 45 -21.50 0.60 5.45
CA VAL A 45 -22.30 1.79 5.79
C VAL A 45 -22.31 2.02 7.29
N VAL A 46 -22.51 0.97 8.08
CA VAL A 46 -22.52 1.09 9.55
C VAL A 46 -21.11 1.36 10.08
N ARG A 47 -20.10 0.63 9.61
CA ARG A 47 -18.70 0.81 10.02
C ARG A 47 -18.21 2.24 9.81
N TYR A 48 -18.42 2.77 8.62
CA TYR A 48 -17.79 4.02 8.22
C TYR A 48 -18.68 5.25 8.44
N PHE A 49 -20.00 5.11 8.43
CA PHE A 49 -20.86 6.30 8.42
C PHE A 49 -21.87 6.37 9.56
N TYR A 50 -22.07 5.30 10.33
CA TYR A 50 -22.94 5.36 11.51
C TYR A 50 -22.18 5.98 12.70
N PRO A 51 -22.61 7.16 13.22
CA PRO A 51 -21.73 7.98 14.05
C PRO A 51 -21.82 7.71 15.56
N SER A 52 -22.39 6.55 16.00
CA SER A 52 -22.48 6.23 17.43
C SER A 52 -21.12 5.93 18.06
N ASP A 53 -21.00 6.17 19.38
CA ASP A 53 -19.79 5.86 20.15
C ASP A 53 -19.55 4.34 20.25
N ALA A 54 -20.63 3.55 20.26
CA ALA A 54 -20.54 2.10 20.28
C ALA A 54 -19.95 1.53 18.98
N ALA A 55 -20.39 2.04 17.82
CA ALA A 55 -19.85 1.65 16.52
C ALA A 55 -18.40 2.09 16.35
N ALA A 56 -18.07 3.31 16.78
CA ALA A 56 -16.70 3.83 16.67
C ALA A 56 -15.67 3.07 17.53
N ALA A 57 -16.13 2.41 18.61
CA ALA A 57 -15.27 1.66 19.52
C ALA A 57 -15.23 0.15 19.25
N LEU A 58 -15.91 -0.34 18.19
CA LEU A 58 -15.93 -1.76 17.86
C LEU A 58 -14.68 -2.17 17.08
N ASP A 59 -14.14 -3.35 17.39
CA ASP A 59 -13.11 -4.00 16.54
C ASP A 59 -13.77 -4.52 15.26
N TRP A 60 -13.74 -3.71 14.20
CA TRP A 60 -14.45 -3.99 12.97
C TRP A 60 -13.86 -5.12 12.14
N GLU A 61 -12.57 -5.40 12.26
CA GLU A 61 -11.94 -6.55 11.58
C GLU A 61 -12.47 -7.86 12.17
N ARG A 62 -12.49 -7.99 13.49
CA ARG A 62 -13.09 -9.14 14.16
C ARG A 62 -14.60 -9.18 13.99
N ALA A 63 -15.27 -8.02 13.99
CA ALA A 63 -16.70 -7.92 13.74
C ALA A 63 -17.08 -8.40 12.33
N ALA A 64 -16.24 -8.19 11.32
CA ALA A 64 -16.43 -8.74 9.99
C ALA A 64 -16.46 -10.27 10.00
N VAL A 65 -15.47 -10.91 10.64
CA VAL A 65 -15.41 -12.37 10.75
C VAL A 65 -16.58 -12.92 11.57
N HIS A 66 -16.88 -12.30 12.71
CA HIS A 66 -18.01 -12.67 13.56
C HIS A 66 -19.34 -12.56 12.80
N GLY A 67 -19.54 -11.45 12.08
CA GLY A 67 -20.73 -11.20 11.29
C GLY A 67 -20.92 -12.20 10.15
N VAL A 68 -19.87 -12.47 9.39
CA VAL A 68 -19.87 -13.50 8.34
C VAL A 68 -20.30 -14.86 8.92
N ARG A 69 -19.67 -15.30 10.00
CA ARG A 69 -19.99 -16.57 10.69
C ARG A 69 -21.45 -16.62 11.11
N ARG A 70 -22.00 -15.50 11.61
CA ARG A 70 -23.37 -15.42 12.11
C ARG A 70 -24.41 -15.45 10.99
N VAL A 71 -24.17 -14.74 9.87
CA VAL A 71 -25.15 -14.63 8.79
C VAL A 71 -25.08 -15.80 7.81
N ARG A 72 -23.89 -16.36 7.58
CA ARG A 72 -23.65 -17.41 6.59
C ARG A 72 -24.57 -18.61 6.76
N THR A 73 -24.86 -19.00 7.99
CA THR A 73 -25.67 -20.16 8.35
C THR A 73 -27.17 -19.87 8.43
N ALA A 74 -27.64 -18.65 8.13
CA ALA A 74 -29.06 -18.33 8.16
C ALA A 74 -29.83 -19.10 7.06
N ALA A 75 -30.83 -19.88 7.47
CA ALA A 75 -31.54 -20.79 6.58
C ALA A 75 -32.52 -20.08 5.64
N ASP A 76 -33.03 -18.92 6.07
CA ASP A 76 -34.06 -18.14 5.36
C ASP A 76 -33.89 -16.63 5.59
N ASP A 77 -34.69 -15.81 4.92
CA ASP A 77 -34.61 -14.35 4.99
C ASP A 77 -34.99 -13.83 6.39
N LYS A 78 -35.83 -14.50 7.11
CA LYS A 78 -36.25 -14.14 8.48
C LYS A 78 -35.12 -14.38 9.47
N SER A 79 -34.42 -15.50 9.38
CA SER A 79 -33.25 -15.80 10.21
C SER A 79 -32.06 -14.89 9.86
N LEU A 80 -31.88 -14.51 8.56
CA LEU A 80 -30.93 -13.52 8.13
C LEU A 80 -31.26 -12.14 8.73
N GLU A 81 -32.51 -11.68 8.62
CA GLU A 81 -32.97 -10.44 9.22
C GLU A 81 -32.67 -10.38 10.73
N THR A 82 -32.97 -11.48 11.42
CA THR A 82 -32.70 -11.61 12.87
C THR A 82 -31.22 -11.49 13.16
N ALA A 83 -30.38 -12.20 12.42
CA ALA A 83 -28.92 -12.15 12.58
C ALA A 83 -28.36 -10.74 12.36
N LEU A 84 -28.83 -10.04 11.31
CA LEU A 84 -28.43 -8.66 11.04
C LEU A 84 -28.86 -7.69 12.15
N LYS A 85 -30.09 -7.85 12.69
CA LYS A 85 -30.55 -7.03 13.83
C LYS A 85 -29.74 -7.28 15.10
N GLU A 86 -29.35 -8.53 15.37
CA GLU A 86 -28.48 -8.88 16.51
C GLU A 86 -27.08 -8.26 16.39
N LEU A 87 -26.55 -8.16 15.18
CA LEU A 87 -25.22 -7.59 14.92
C LEU A 87 -25.21 -6.06 14.97
N PHE A 88 -26.20 -5.40 14.39
CA PHE A 88 -26.15 -3.95 14.20
C PHE A 88 -27.07 -3.16 15.15
N GLY A 89 -28.18 -3.75 15.60
CA GLY A 89 -29.10 -3.09 16.52
C GLY A 89 -28.46 -2.62 17.85
N PRO A 90 -27.59 -3.41 18.49
CA PRO A 90 -26.92 -2.99 19.72
C PRO A 90 -25.99 -1.78 19.58
N LEU A 91 -25.60 -1.40 18.36
CA LEU A 91 -24.67 -0.30 18.11
C LEU A 91 -25.32 1.09 18.29
N GLY A 92 -26.65 1.16 18.31
CA GLY A 92 -27.34 2.41 18.58
C GLY A 92 -28.70 2.58 17.92
N PRO A 93 -29.38 3.71 18.17
CA PRO A 93 -30.72 3.96 17.69
C PRO A 93 -30.73 4.24 16.18
N GLY A 94 -31.83 3.90 15.56
CA GLY A 94 -32.13 4.37 14.21
C GLY A 94 -31.66 3.47 13.09
N ILE A 95 -30.94 2.36 13.35
CA ILE A 95 -30.69 1.34 12.35
C ILE A 95 -31.94 0.46 12.24
N ASP A 96 -32.65 0.60 11.11
CA ASP A 96 -33.82 -0.20 10.79
C ASP A 96 -33.44 -1.27 9.76
N ILE A 97 -33.88 -2.51 9.96
CA ILE A 97 -33.60 -3.64 9.06
C ILE A 97 -34.89 -4.44 8.88
N GLY A 98 -35.28 -4.76 7.64
CA GLY A 98 -36.43 -5.58 7.35
C GLY A 98 -36.90 -5.47 5.90
N ALA A 99 -37.90 -6.24 5.51
CA ALA A 99 -38.51 -6.19 4.18
C ALA A 99 -39.22 -4.84 3.91
N ARG A 100 -39.70 -4.21 4.95
CA ARG A 100 -40.29 -2.86 4.91
C ARG A 100 -39.66 -1.99 5.98
N LEU A 101 -39.20 -0.79 5.60
CA LEU A 101 -38.67 0.16 6.54
C LEU A 101 -39.77 1.05 7.12
N PRO A 102 -39.71 1.39 8.42
CA PRO A 102 -40.67 2.29 9.04
C PRO A 102 -40.59 3.71 8.44
N THR A 103 -41.76 4.35 8.30
CA THR A 103 -41.76 5.79 8.01
C THR A 103 -41.36 6.54 9.25
N ARG A 104 -40.29 7.35 9.15
CA ARG A 104 -39.83 8.21 10.25
C ARG A 104 -40.13 9.67 9.93
N THR A 105 -40.80 10.35 10.83
CA THR A 105 -40.82 11.81 10.88
C THR A 105 -39.60 12.28 11.63
N VAL A 106 -38.74 13.06 10.98
CA VAL A 106 -37.57 13.69 11.62
C VAL A 106 -38.12 14.77 12.55
N ALA A 107 -38.11 14.52 13.88
CA ALA A 107 -38.33 15.58 14.86
C ALA A 107 -37.07 16.46 14.86
N GLY A 108 -37.17 17.64 14.25
CA GLY A 108 -36.06 18.60 14.21
C GLY A 108 -35.81 19.20 15.59
N SER A 109 -34.77 18.75 16.28
CA SER A 109 -34.13 19.55 17.33
C SER A 109 -33.09 20.42 16.67
N THR A 110 -33.31 21.73 16.63
CA THR A 110 -32.45 22.70 15.93
C THR A 110 -31.22 23.11 16.74
N ASP A 111 -31.05 22.66 18.00
CA ASP A 111 -30.01 23.15 18.92
C ASP A 111 -29.02 22.08 19.41
N ALA A 112 -29.16 20.81 19.01
CA ALA A 112 -28.26 19.75 19.45
C ALA A 112 -27.05 19.63 18.51
N ALA A 113 -25.86 19.54 19.08
CA ALA A 113 -24.66 19.24 18.31
C ALA A 113 -24.84 17.93 17.55
N LEU A 114 -24.70 17.98 16.21
CA LEU A 114 -24.81 16.80 15.35
C LEU A 114 -23.48 16.09 15.24
N ILE A 115 -23.52 14.77 15.46
CA ILE A 115 -22.39 13.90 15.26
C ILE A 115 -22.51 13.24 13.89
N ALA A 116 -21.45 13.38 13.08
CA ALA A 116 -21.33 12.76 11.75
C ALA A 116 -19.86 12.42 11.47
N TRP A 117 -19.61 11.51 10.55
CA TRP A 117 -18.28 11.20 10.08
C TRP A 117 -17.83 12.16 8.99
N ARG A 118 -16.54 12.52 9.04
CA ARG A 118 -15.77 13.19 7.98
C ARG A 118 -14.56 12.34 7.63
N TYR A 119 -14.30 12.20 6.34
CA TYR A 119 -13.12 11.51 5.82
C TYR A 119 -12.39 12.39 4.83
N LEU A 120 -11.07 12.53 5.03
CA LEU A 120 -10.18 13.25 4.13
C LEU A 120 -9.21 12.27 3.50
N GLY A 121 -9.15 12.25 2.19
CA GLY A 121 -8.24 11.40 1.42
C GLY A 121 -6.77 11.66 1.73
N PRO A 122 -5.85 10.82 1.22
CA PRO A 122 -4.42 11.04 1.39
C PRO A 122 -3.97 12.31 0.68
N GLY A 123 -3.46 13.28 1.47
CA GLY A 123 -2.92 14.55 0.99
C GLY A 123 -1.40 14.49 0.83
N PHE A 124 -0.77 15.69 0.63
CA PHE A 124 0.67 15.83 0.36
C PHE A 124 1.55 15.59 1.58
N ALA A 125 1.07 15.86 2.78
CA ALA A 125 1.77 15.52 4.00
C ALA A 125 1.67 14.01 4.21
N GLY A 126 2.74 13.29 3.90
CA GLY A 126 2.85 11.86 4.08
C GLY A 126 2.65 11.46 5.54
N ALA A 127 1.40 11.21 5.92
CA ALA A 127 1.06 10.60 7.18
C ALA A 127 0.63 9.18 6.88
N ASN A 128 1.41 8.20 7.32
CA ASN A 128 0.90 6.86 7.55
C ASN A 128 -0.27 6.98 8.52
N ARG A 129 -1.47 6.71 8.04
CA ARG A 129 -2.71 6.84 8.81
C ARG A 129 -3.36 5.47 8.93
N PRO A 130 -3.96 5.10 10.08
CA PRO A 130 -4.74 3.89 10.15
C PRO A 130 -5.98 4.06 9.28
N GLY A 131 -6.24 3.05 8.49
CA GLY A 131 -7.37 3.06 7.59
C GLY A 131 -7.12 3.77 6.26
N PRO A 132 -8.07 3.67 5.33
CA PRO A 132 -7.90 4.18 3.96
C PRO A 132 -7.81 5.70 3.89
N TYR A 133 -8.56 6.41 4.75
CA TYR A 133 -8.62 7.87 4.79
C TYR A 133 -8.51 8.37 6.24
N ALA A 134 -8.12 9.64 6.42
CA ALA A 134 -8.23 10.30 7.70
C ALA A 134 -9.70 10.42 8.09
N ALA A 135 -10.04 9.98 9.29
CA ALA A 135 -11.41 9.91 9.77
C ALA A 135 -11.59 10.74 11.04
N LYS A 136 -12.67 11.50 11.13
CA LYS A 136 -13.05 12.22 12.34
C LYS A 136 -14.57 12.26 12.47
N ARG A 137 -15.08 12.06 13.68
CA ARG A 137 -16.48 12.37 14.01
C ARG A 137 -16.54 13.81 14.56
N THR A 138 -17.48 14.58 14.06
CA THR A 138 -17.68 15.95 14.52
C THR A 138 -18.06 15.97 16.01
N HIS A 139 -17.67 17.04 16.71
CA HIS A 139 -17.93 17.23 18.15
C HIS A 139 -17.52 16.05 19.04
N ARG A 140 -16.63 15.19 18.54
CA ARG A 140 -15.97 14.14 19.31
C ARG A 140 -14.48 14.42 19.33
N THR A 141 -13.90 14.45 20.51
CA THR A 141 -12.48 14.25 20.64
C THR A 141 -12.18 12.84 20.12
N GLN A 142 -11.20 12.67 19.25
CA GLN A 142 -10.71 11.34 18.94
C GLN A 142 -10.43 10.62 20.24
N SER A 143 -10.67 9.30 20.28
CA SER A 143 -10.50 8.46 21.47
C SER A 143 -9.32 8.95 22.31
N PRO A 144 -9.43 9.01 23.65
CA PRO A 144 -8.34 9.41 24.52
C PRO A 144 -7.12 8.48 24.47
N ASN A 145 -7.14 7.50 23.59
CA ASN A 145 -6.05 6.55 23.34
C ASN A 145 -5.34 6.89 22.02
N PRO A 146 -4.32 7.75 22.07
CA PRO A 146 -3.53 8.04 20.89
C PRO A 146 -2.82 6.77 20.41
N THR A 147 -3.04 6.42 19.13
CA THR A 147 -2.46 5.22 18.51
C THR A 147 -1.16 5.59 17.79
N ILE A 148 -0.14 4.76 17.93
CA ILE A 148 1.08 4.80 17.12
C ILE A 148 0.80 4.04 15.84
N GLU A 149 0.55 4.77 14.76
CA GLU A 149 0.16 4.24 13.47
C GLU A 149 1.37 3.74 12.68
N GLY A 150 1.54 2.43 12.60
CA GLY A 150 2.77 1.82 12.17
C GLY A 150 3.68 1.57 13.38
N PHE A 151 4.92 2.06 13.35
CA PHE A 151 5.77 2.00 14.55
C PHE A 151 6.55 3.31 14.74
N ALA A 152 6.79 3.65 15.98
CA ALA A 152 7.73 4.70 16.37
C ALA A 152 8.91 4.09 17.13
N THR A 153 10.10 4.61 16.95
CA THR A 153 11.30 4.14 17.62
C THR A 153 12.22 5.28 18.04
N LEU A 154 12.90 5.09 19.14
CA LEU A 154 14.12 5.82 19.52
C LEU A 154 15.30 4.87 19.37
N MET A 155 16.36 5.33 18.72
CA MET A 155 17.51 4.51 18.38
C MET A 155 18.84 5.19 18.61
N GLN A 156 19.86 4.38 18.81
CA GLN A 156 21.28 4.76 18.71
C GLN A 156 22.01 3.83 17.73
N THR A 157 23.16 4.27 17.30
CA THR A 157 24.07 3.49 16.46
C THR A 157 25.48 3.63 17.01
N VAL A 158 26.19 2.51 17.11
CA VAL A 158 27.61 2.46 17.48
C VAL A 158 28.42 1.85 16.32
N PRO A 159 29.67 2.30 16.08
CA PRO A 159 30.55 1.66 15.12
C PRO A 159 30.79 0.19 15.47
N ALA A 160 30.91 -0.68 14.43
CA ALA A 160 31.11 -2.11 14.65
C ALA A 160 32.59 -2.53 14.71
N ASP A 161 33.55 -1.60 14.58
CA ASP A 161 34.98 -1.92 14.41
C ASP A 161 35.53 -2.87 15.48
N ASP A 162 35.27 -2.57 16.75
CA ASP A 162 35.72 -3.37 17.90
C ASP A 162 34.74 -4.53 18.24
N LEU A 163 33.65 -4.64 17.53
CA LEU A 163 32.58 -5.63 17.79
C LEU A 163 32.55 -6.77 16.77
N ARG A 164 33.24 -6.63 15.63
CA ARG A 164 33.24 -7.63 14.56
C ARG A 164 33.63 -9.01 15.06
N GLY A 165 32.88 -10.04 14.63
CA GLY A 165 33.09 -11.42 15.04
C GLY A 165 32.70 -11.77 16.47
N LYS A 166 32.19 -10.79 17.23
CA LYS A 166 31.70 -11.00 18.59
C LYS A 166 30.18 -11.11 18.63
N THR A 167 29.64 -11.45 19.79
CA THR A 167 28.20 -11.38 20.09
C THR A 167 27.89 -10.16 20.90
N VAL A 168 26.86 -9.41 20.55
CA VAL A 168 26.34 -8.28 21.34
C VAL A 168 25.00 -8.65 21.96
N ARG A 169 24.69 -8.02 23.08
CA ARG A 169 23.43 -8.20 23.82
C ARG A 169 22.83 -6.85 24.15
N LEU A 170 21.59 -6.64 23.73
CA LEU A 170 20.76 -5.50 24.14
C LEU A 170 19.86 -5.95 25.29
N ARG A 171 19.86 -5.22 26.39
CA ARG A 171 18.96 -5.44 27.53
C ARG A 171 18.14 -4.19 27.81
N GLY A 172 16.99 -4.35 28.44
CA GLY A 172 16.18 -3.24 28.90
C GLY A 172 14.98 -3.69 29.73
N LYS A 173 14.53 -2.83 30.62
CA LYS A 173 13.27 -3.00 31.35
C LYS A 173 12.17 -2.38 30.53
N VAL A 174 11.12 -3.17 30.24
CA VAL A 174 9.98 -2.74 29.41
C VAL A 174 8.67 -3.14 30.06
N ARG A 175 7.67 -2.27 30.00
CA ARG A 175 6.27 -2.60 30.24
C ARG A 175 5.38 -1.93 29.21
N ALA A 176 4.20 -2.50 28.96
CA ALA A 176 3.27 -1.97 27.99
C ALA A 176 1.82 -2.09 28.46
N VAL A 177 1.11 -0.98 28.50
CA VAL A 177 -0.34 -0.96 28.71
C VAL A 177 -1.01 -0.89 27.36
N VAL A 178 -1.51 -2.03 26.88
CA VAL A 178 -2.21 -2.17 25.61
C VAL A 178 -3.70 -2.06 25.84
N ARG A 179 -4.40 -1.24 25.04
CA ARG A 179 -5.82 -0.92 25.28
C ARG A 179 -6.78 -1.56 24.28
N ASP A 180 -6.31 -1.94 23.09
CA ASP A 180 -7.12 -2.56 22.03
C ASP A 180 -6.67 -3.98 21.64
N GLY A 181 -5.69 -4.52 22.35
CA GLY A 181 -5.10 -5.83 22.07
C GLY A 181 -4.16 -5.88 20.85
N GLN A 182 -4.03 -4.79 20.10
CA GLN A 182 -3.20 -4.71 18.88
C GLN A 182 -1.85 -4.03 19.15
N GLY A 183 -1.74 -3.19 20.18
CA GLY A 183 -0.53 -2.48 20.51
C GLY A 183 0.56 -3.37 21.11
N ALA A 184 1.82 -2.95 20.95
CA ALA A 184 2.98 -3.63 21.53
C ALA A 184 4.14 -2.67 21.73
N ALA A 185 5.02 -3.02 22.70
CA ALA A 185 6.36 -2.47 22.85
C ALA A 185 7.40 -3.53 22.51
N ALA A 186 8.61 -3.12 22.16
CA ALA A 186 9.73 -4.01 21.90
C ALA A 186 11.07 -3.31 22.05
N LEU A 187 12.11 -4.07 22.33
CA LEU A 187 13.49 -3.72 21.98
C LEU A 187 13.76 -4.14 20.53
N TRP A 188 14.79 -3.58 19.93
CA TRP A 188 15.29 -4.08 18.64
C TRP A 188 16.79 -3.87 18.49
N LEU A 189 17.44 -4.79 17.78
CA LEU A 189 18.86 -4.82 17.53
C LEU A 189 19.12 -5.19 16.06
N ARG A 190 19.98 -4.43 15.39
CA ARG A 190 20.36 -4.63 13.98
C ARG A 190 21.86 -4.47 13.78
N VAL A 191 22.45 -5.33 12.98
CA VAL A 191 23.84 -5.23 12.54
C VAL A 191 23.86 -4.91 11.05
N ASP A 192 24.40 -3.75 10.69
CA ASP A 192 24.52 -3.29 9.31
C ASP A 192 25.88 -3.69 8.73
N ARG A 193 25.90 -4.26 7.51
CA ARG A 193 27.11 -4.67 6.79
C ARG A 193 27.55 -3.62 5.77
N ALA A 194 28.76 -3.76 5.27
CA ALA A 194 29.35 -2.82 4.30
C ALA A 194 28.56 -2.73 2.98
N ASP A 195 27.91 -3.82 2.55
CA ASP A 195 27.05 -3.91 1.38
C ASP A 195 25.63 -3.37 1.61
N ARG A 196 25.37 -2.75 2.78
CA ARG A 196 24.04 -2.34 3.27
C ARG A 196 23.06 -3.47 3.56
N ALA A 197 23.49 -4.73 3.50
CA ALA A 197 22.68 -5.84 3.95
C ALA A 197 22.62 -5.87 5.49
N MET A 198 21.53 -6.45 6.02
CA MET A 198 21.42 -6.73 7.45
C MET A 198 22.14 -8.03 7.77
N GLY A 199 23.18 -7.96 8.60
CA GLY A 199 23.87 -9.15 9.09
C GLY A 199 23.11 -9.87 10.19
N PHE A 200 22.35 -9.12 10.99
CA PHE A 200 21.44 -9.63 12.03
C PHE A 200 20.33 -8.61 12.24
N PHE A 201 19.12 -9.09 12.51
CA PHE A 201 17.99 -8.24 12.91
C PHE A 201 17.01 -9.01 13.78
N ASP A 202 16.71 -8.46 14.95
CA ASP A 202 15.64 -8.91 15.84
C ASP A 202 14.90 -7.68 16.40
N ASN A 203 13.60 -7.65 16.26
CA ASN A 203 12.71 -6.60 16.76
C ASN A 203 11.64 -7.15 17.70
N MET A 204 11.83 -8.33 18.23
CA MET A 204 10.89 -9.04 19.11
C MET A 204 9.51 -9.25 18.47
N GLY A 205 9.41 -9.33 17.13
CA GLY A 205 8.13 -9.47 16.45
C GLY A 205 7.37 -10.77 16.80
N ASP A 206 8.09 -11.82 17.19
CA ASP A 206 7.56 -13.10 17.69
C ASP A 206 7.20 -13.09 19.17
N ARG A 207 7.74 -12.14 19.95
CA ARG A 207 7.57 -12.00 21.41
C ARG A 207 7.34 -10.54 21.84
N PRO A 208 6.35 -9.84 21.26
CA PRO A 208 6.09 -8.42 21.55
C PRO A 208 5.67 -8.24 23.01
N VAL A 209 6.10 -7.14 23.63
CA VAL A 209 5.77 -6.82 25.03
C VAL A 209 4.37 -6.23 25.11
N ARG A 210 3.52 -6.87 25.92
CA ARG A 210 2.14 -6.45 26.22
C ARG A 210 1.81 -6.51 27.72
N ASP A 211 2.80 -6.81 28.55
CA ASP A 211 2.64 -6.91 30.01
C ASP A 211 2.71 -5.51 30.65
N ALA A 212 1.76 -5.19 31.50
CA ALA A 212 1.70 -3.93 32.22
C ALA A 212 2.72 -3.85 33.40
N ALA A 213 3.32 -4.96 33.81
CA ALA A 213 4.37 -5.00 34.79
C ALA A 213 5.76 -4.84 34.15
N TRP A 214 6.67 -4.17 34.85
CA TRP A 214 8.06 -4.09 34.45
C TRP A 214 8.71 -5.47 34.38
N ARG A 215 9.35 -5.80 33.28
CA ARG A 215 10.13 -7.03 33.08
C ARG A 215 11.41 -6.72 32.31
N ASP A 216 12.42 -7.57 32.52
CA ASP A 216 13.66 -7.54 31.75
C ASP A 216 13.48 -8.27 30.43
N TYR A 217 13.93 -7.65 29.36
CA TYR A 217 13.96 -8.23 28.00
C TYR A 217 15.36 -8.18 27.43
N VAL A 218 15.68 -9.18 26.63
CA VAL A 218 17.03 -9.38 26.08
C VAL A 218 16.96 -9.78 24.60
N ILE A 219 17.86 -9.20 23.82
CA ILE A 219 18.17 -9.62 22.44
C ILE A 219 19.66 -9.90 22.35
N GLU A 220 20.07 -11.05 21.85
CA GLU A 220 21.47 -11.40 21.58
C GLU A 220 21.65 -11.65 20.08
N GLY A 221 22.73 -11.15 19.49
CA GLY A 221 22.98 -11.33 18.08
C GLY A 221 24.47 -11.27 17.70
N PRO A 222 24.89 -12.03 16.68
CA PRO A 222 26.25 -12.01 16.19
C PRO A 222 26.54 -10.74 15.38
N VAL A 223 27.73 -10.19 15.54
CA VAL A 223 28.24 -9.08 14.72
C VAL A 223 29.08 -9.66 13.58
N ALA A 224 28.63 -9.51 12.35
CA ALA A 224 29.34 -10.01 11.17
C ALA A 224 30.77 -9.43 11.06
N ALA A 225 31.68 -10.20 10.44
CA ALA A 225 33.09 -9.78 10.29
C ALA A 225 33.25 -8.51 9.41
N ASP A 226 32.28 -8.24 8.55
CA ASP A 226 32.21 -7.07 7.67
C ASP A 226 31.18 -6.03 8.14
N ALA A 227 30.74 -6.12 9.40
CA ALA A 227 29.79 -5.16 9.97
C ALA A 227 30.39 -3.75 9.99
N THR A 228 29.55 -2.75 9.69
CA THR A 228 29.90 -1.34 9.76
C THR A 228 29.34 -0.67 11.02
N ASN A 229 28.11 -1.04 11.40
CA ASN A 229 27.44 -0.46 12.55
C ASN A 229 26.59 -1.51 13.27
N VAL A 230 26.37 -1.25 14.56
CA VAL A 230 25.32 -1.89 15.35
C VAL A 230 24.30 -0.83 15.74
N ALA A 231 23.08 -0.96 15.22
CA ALA A 231 21.96 -0.09 15.54
C ALA A 231 21.01 -0.80 16.51
N PHE A 232 20.49 -0.09 17.48
CA PHE A 232 19.59 -0.64 18.50
C PHE A 232 18.61 0.42 19.00
N GLY A 233 17.53 -0.03 19.59
CA GLY A 233 16.57 0.91 20.11
C GLY A 233 15.37 0.28 20.83
N VAL A 234 14.45 1.17 21.16
CA VAL A 234 13.15 0.86 21.75
C VAL A 234 12.05 1.26 20.77
N MET A 235 11.00 0.47 20.64
CA MET A 235 9.92 0.74 19.70
C MET A 235 8.55 0.43 20.27
N ALA A 236 7.55 1.10 19.74
CA ALA A 236 6.15 0.86 20.06
C ALA A 236 5.27 1.00 18.82
N SER A 237 4.15 0.28 18.79
CA SER A 237 3.16 0.28 17.72
C SER A 237 1.75 0.10 18.26
N GLY A 238 0.75 0.60 17.55
CA GLY A 238 -0.66 0.45 17.92
C GLY A 238 -1.09 1.32 19.12
N THR A 239 -2.22 0.98 19.72
CA THR A 239 -2.78 1.72 20.86
C THR A 239 -2.14 1.25 22.17
N VAL A 240 -0.95 1.78 22.44
CA VAL A 240 -0.11 1.38 23.55
C VAL A 240 0.46 2.59 24.29
N GLN A 241 0.59 2.46 25.61
CA GLN A 241 1.52 3.21 26.41
C GLN A 241 2.68 2.28 26.75
N ALA A 242 3.82 2.52 26.13
CA ALA A 242 5.04 1.71 26.28
C ALA A 242 6.05 2.48 27.13
N ASP A 243 6.51 1.85 28.18
CA ASP A 243 7.48 2.42 29.10
C ASP A 243 8.80 1.61 29.01
N PHE A 244 9.93 2.33 28.97
CA PHE A 244 11.27 1.76 28.81
C PHE A 244 12.23 2.38 29.80
N ASP A 245 13.15 1.55 30.33
CA ASP A 245 14.19 2.00 31.23
C ASP A 245 15.39 1.05 31.23
N ALA A 246 16.52 1.49 31.80
CA ALA A 246 17.73 0.68 32.02
C ALA A 246 18.16 -0.05 30.72
N ILE A 247 18.37 0.69 29.65
CA ILE A 247 18.80 0.12 28.37
C ILE A 247 20.32 -0.05 28.38
N ASP A 248 20.78 -1.31 28.27
CA ASP A 248 22.19 -1.66 28.19
C ASP A 248 22.53 -2.36 26.89
N LEU A 249 23.63 -1.95 26.27
CA LEU A 249 24.27 -2.69 25.18
C LEU A 249 25.58 -3.28 25.69
N GLU A 250 25.77 -4.58 25.54
CA GLU A 250 26.93 -5.31 26.06
C GLU A 250 27.57 -6.14 24.95
N VAL A 251 28.87 -6.38 25.05
CA VAL A 251 29.61 -7.27 24.15
C VAL A 251 30.14 -8.47 24.92
N ARG A 252 30.07 -9.66 24.31
CA ARG A 252 30.62 -10.88 24.92
C ARG A 252 32.14 -10.88 24.76
N ASP A 253 32.85 -10.97 25.88
CA ASP A 253 34.31 -11.04 25.91
C ASP A 253 34.83 -12.47 25.61
N ALA A 254 36.15 -12.62 25.47
CA ALA A 254 36.79 -13.90 25.16
C ALA A 254 36.67 -14.92 26.32
N SER A 255 36.37 -14.49 27.54
CA SER A 255 36.13 -15.35 28.71
C SER A 255 34.68 -15.82 28.81
N GLY A 256 33.79 -15.32 27.93
CA GLY A 256 32.36 -15.58 27.94
C GLY A 256 31.55 -14.62 28.81
N GLY A 257 32.20 -13.65 29.47
CA GLY A 257 31.59 -12.59 30.24
C GLY A 257 30.95 -11.51 29.37
N TRP A 258 30.12 -10.66 29.96
CA TRP A 258 29.51 -9.53 29.25
C TRP A 258 30.12 -8.21 29.74
N THR A 259 30.60 -7.41 28.83
CA THR A 259 31.18 -6.10 29.08
C THR A 259 30.26 -5.01 28.52
N PRO A 260 29.79 -4.05 29.36
CA PRO A 260 28.91 -2.99 28.89
C PRO A 260 29.62 -2.05 27.94
N LEU A 261 28.91 -1.63 26.87
CA LEU A 261 29.31 -0.60 25.94
C LEU A 261 28.73 0.75 26.41
N GLN A 262 29.47 1.83 26.21
CA GLN A 262 28.95 3.15 26.53
C GLN A 262 27.91 3.59 25.52
N ILE A 263 26.67 3.72 25.98
CA ILE A 263 25.56 4.30 25.24
C ILE A 263 25.11 5.60 25.92
N ARG A 264 24.48 6.48 25.15
CA ARG A 264 24.08 7.79 25.69
C ARG A 264 22.72 7.67 26.37
N ASP A 265 22.58 8.30 27.56
CA ASP A 265 21.31 8.40 28.30
C ASP A 265 20.55 7.06 28.42
N ALA A 266 21.23 6.02 28.86
CA ALA A 266 20.77 4.64 28.98
C ALA A 266 19.51 4.49 29.87
N GLY A 267 19.45 5.23 30.96
CA GLY A 267 18.31 5.27 31.92
C GLY A 267 17.38 6.46 31.68
N PHE A 268 17.50 7.18 30.56
CA PHE A 268 16.67 8.33 30.22
C PHE A 268 16.67 9.47 31.23
N GLU A 269 17.75 9.64 32.02
CA GLU A 269 17.90 10.58 33.13
C GLU A 269 18.28 12.02 32.68
N GLY A 270 18.64 12.24 31.43
CA GLY A 270 19.05 13.55 30.90
C GLY A 270 17.90 14.55 30.78
N ALA A 271 18.20 15.85 30.80
CA ALA A 271 17.19 16.90 30.57
C ALA A 271 16.63 16.86 29.15
N ALA A 272 15.29 16.82 29.01
CA ALA A 272 14.63 16.76 27.71
C ALA A 272 14.45 18.17 27.12
N VAL A 273 15.03 18.46 25.96
CA VAL A 273 14.65 19.64 25.17
C VAL A 273 13.81 19.25 23.96
N GLN A 274 14.03 18.12 23.32
CA GLN A 274 13.16 17.49 22.31
C GLN A 274 13.60 16.03 22.11
N GLY A 275 13.18 15.13 23.03
CA GLY A 275 13.59 13.72 23.06
C GLY A 275 14.85 13.46 23.88
N PRO A 276 15.18 12.19 24.19
CA PRO A 276 16.34 11.82 25.01
C PRO A 276 17.67 12.17 24.35
N ALA A 277 18.60 12.77 25.12
CA ALA A 277 19.90 13.17 24.60
C ALA A 277 20.66 11.97 24.01
N GLY A 278 21.06 12.08 22.75
CA GLY A 278 21.79 11.03 22.02
C GLY A 278 20.95 9.93 21.40
N TRP A 279 19.62 9.96 21.54
CA TRP A 279 18.69 9.10 20.85
C TRP A 279 18.09 9.80 19.64
N SER A 280 18.02 9.11 18.51
CA SER A 280 17.39 9.60 17.29
C SER A 280 16.00 9.00 17.13
N GLN A 281 15.02 9.85 16.79
CA GLN A 281 13.71 9.37 16.45
C GLN A 281 13.67 8.84 15.02
N ALA A 282 13.07 7.68 14.83
CA ALA A 282 12.84 7.05 13.53
C ALA A 282 11.51 6.28 13.56
N GLY A 283 11.20 5.56 12.46
CA GLY A 283 9.95 4.80 12.34
C GLY A 283 9.02 5.39 11.30
N THR A 284 7.87 4.77 11.13
CA THR A 284 6.83 5.16 10.16
C THR A 284 5.75 6.06 10.77
N ALA A 285 5.78 6.26 12.10
CA ALA A 285 4.77 6.99 12.83
C ALA A 285 5.36 8.03 13.78
N SER A 286 4.59 9.07 14.06
CA SER A 286 4.88 10.01 15.15
C SER A 286 4.47 9.42 16.49
N ALA A 287 5.27 9.65 17.52
CA ALA A 287 4.95 9.31 18.90
C ALA A 287 5.24 10.48 19.83
N ARG A 288 4.56 10.48 20.96
CA ARG A 288 4.87 11.36 22.07
C ARG A 288 5.85 10.67 23.01
N PHE A 289 6.91 11.37 23.36
CA PHE A 289 7.90 10.93 24.32
C PHE A 289 7.79 11.79 25.57
N THR A 290 7.66 11.14 26.74
CA THR A 290 7.64 11.81 28.05
C THR A 290 8.55 11.07 29.00
N ARG A 291 8.91 11.71 30.12
CA ARG A 291 9.76 11.16 31.19
C ARG A 291 9.03 11.22 32.53
N PRO A 292 8.15 10.26 32.78
CA PRO A 292 7.48 10.17 34.07
C PRO A 292 8.46 9.82 35.20
N THR A 293 8.15 10.30 36.40
CA THR A 293 8.90 10.02 37.66
C THR A 293 8.17 9.05 38.59
N GLU A 294 7.05 8.49 38.14
CA GLU A 294 6.16 7.63 38.93
C GLU A 294 6.69 6.19 38.93
N GLN A 295 7.35 5.82 40.00
CA GLN A 295 7.88 4.48 40.23
C GLN A 295 8.79 3.96 39.09
N PRO A 296 9.88 4.67 38.74
CA PRO A 296 10.84 4.15 37.78
C PRO A 296 11.47 2.86 38.35
N PRO A 297 11.78 1.88 37.50
CA PRO A 297 12.47 0.68 37.94
C PRO A 297 13.91 0.94 38.34
N GLU A 298 14.53 1.98 37.74
CA GLU A 298 15.86 2.48 38.11
C GLU A 298 15.89 4.01 38.04
N GLY A 299 16.82 4.65 38.71
CA GLY A 299 17.01 6.09 38.66
C GLY A 299 15.81 6.91 39.19
N ARG A 300 15.50 8.02 38.51
CA ARG A 300 14.47 8.99 38.91
C ARG A 300 13.32 9.09 37.90
N GLN A 301 13.52 8.68 36.69
CA GLN A 301 12.53 8.77 35.58
C GLN A 301 12.78 7.67 34.56
N PHE A 302 11.81 7.44 33.71
CA PHE A 302 11.88 6.47 32.63
C PHE A 302 11.32 7.07 31.31
N LEU A 303 11.58 6.46 30.18
CA LEU A 303 10.98 6.86 28.92
C LEU A 303 9.57 6.29 28.80
N ARG A 304 8.58 7.15 28.53
CA ARG A 304 7.24 6.76 28.09
C ARG A 304 7.02 7.14 26.63
N MET A 305 6.67 6.16 25.83
CA MET A 305 6.27 6.30 24.45
C MET A 305 4.77 6.01 24.33
N SER A 306 4.04 6.93 23.72
CA SER A 306 2.62 6.76 23.44
C SER A 306 2.30 7.40 22.09
N GLY A 307 1.13 7.12 21.52
CA GLY A 307 0.69 7.84 20.33
C GLY A 307 0.66 9.35 20.58
N PRO A 308 0.77 10.17 19.53
CA PRO A 308 0.77 11.62 19.68
C PRO A 308 -0.51 12.08 20.38
N SER A 309 -0.39 12.98 21.36
CA SER A 309 -1.57 13.64 21.91
C SER A 309 -2.16 14.49 20.78
N VAL A 310 -3.34 14.11 20.32
CA VAL A 310 -4.13 15.02 19.51
C VAL A 310 -4.58 16.15 20.44
N PRO A 311 -4.27 17.43 20.16
CA PRO A 311 -4.81 18.54 20.94
C PRO A 311 -6.34 18.42 21.02
N ALA A 312 -6.93 18.75 22.16
CA ALA A 312 -8.39 18.73 22.35
C ALA A 312 -9.13 19.67 21.37
N SER A 313 -8.40 20.54 20.68
CA SER A 313 -8.83 21.43 19.60
C SER A 313 -8.20 21.04 18.27
N ALA A 314 -8.02 19.73 17.97
CA ALA A 314 -7.65 19.37 16.60
C ALA A 314 -8.73 19.92 15.67
N ALA A 315 -8.33 20.88 14.82
CA ALA A 315 -9.20 21.46 13.81
C ALA A 315 -9.97 20.36 13.09
N GLU A 316 -11.22 20.64 12.70
CA GLU A 316 -11.98 19.74 11.85
C GLU A 316 -11.12 19.37 10.61
N LEU A 317 -11.31 18.18 10.06
CA LEU A 317 -10.58 17.79 8.85
C LEU A 317 -10.82 18.76 7.69
N PHE A 318 -12.02 19.34 7.67
CA PHE A 318 -12.48 20.39 6.75
C PHE A 318 -13.80 21.00 7.29
N ASP A 319 -14.17 22.18 6.81
CA ASP A 319 -15.29 22.98 7.32
C ASP A 319 -16.58 22.83 6.49
N ASP A 320 -16.63 21.92 5.52
CA ASP A 320 -17.82 21.73 4.69
C ASP A 320 -19.06 21.35 5.54
N PRO A 321 -20.28 21.69 5.07
CA PRO A 321 -21.49 21.37 5.78
C PRO A 321 -21.64 19.88 6.07
N LEU A 322 -22.18 19.57 7.25
CA LEU A 322 -22.58 18.21 7.61
C LEU A 322 -23.84 17.79 6.84
N PRO A 323 -24.09 16.47 6.72
CA PRO A 323 -25.42 16.00 6.34
C PRO A 323 -26.49 16.58 7.26
N ALA A 324 -27.68 16.83 6.72
CA ALA A 324 -28.76 17.45 7.47
C ALA A 324 -29.18 16.63 8.73
N THR A 325 -29.79 17.27 9.70
CA THR A 325 -30.38 16.59 10.87
C THR A 325 -31.31 15.48 10.41
N GLY A 326 -31.12 14.26 10.94
CA GLY A 326 -31.90 13.09 10.57
C GLY A 326 -31.56 12.50 9.19
N ALA A 327 -30.51 12.97 8.56
CA ALA A 327 -30.03 12.36 7.32
C ALA A 327 -29.76 10.86 7.54
N SER A 328 -30.22 10.05 6.63
CA SER A 328 -30.07 8.60 6.64
C SER A 328 -29.90 8.08 5.21
N VAL A 329 -29.38 6.88 5.09
CA VAL A 329 -29.26 6.17 3.81
C VAL A 329 -30.04 4.87 3.87
N ASP A 330 -30.79 4.60 2.81
CA ASP A 330 -31.45 3.31 2.60
C ASP A 330 -30.55 2.41 1.75
N VAL A 331 -30.34 1.19 2.20
CA VAL A 331 -29.47 0.19 1.57
C VAL A 331 -30.30 -1.01 1.18
N ASP A 332 -30.28 -1.41 -0.07
CA ASP A 332 -30.80 -2.68 -0.53
C ASP A 332 -29.82 -3.80 -0.17
N LEU A 333 -30.24 -4.73 0.67
CA LEU A 333 -29.41 -5.84 1.12
C LEU A 333 -29.50 -7.07 0.19
N GLY A 334 -30.44 -7.06 -0.73
CA GLY A 334 -30.83 -8.25 -1.51
C GLY A 334 -31.86 -9.10 -0.77
N SER A 335 -32.38 -10.15 -1.42
CA SER A 335 -33.39 -11.07 -0.86
C SER A 335 -34.66 -10.36 -0.33
N GLY A 336 -34.99 -9.19 -0.89
CA GLY A 336 -36.13 -8.39 -0.43
C GLY A 336 -35.89 -7.64 0.90
N LEU A 337 -34.74 -7.76 1.51
CA LEU A 337 -34.37 -7.03 2.74
C LEU A 337 -33.75 -5.66 2.43
N LYS A 338 -34.08 -4.69 3.26
CA LYS A 338 -33.53 -3.34 3.23
C LYS A 338 -33.05 -2.92 4.61
N ALA A 339 -32.12 -1.96 4.65
CA ALA A 339 -31.72 -1.31 5.89
C ALA A 339 -31.75 0.20 5.73
N ARG A 340 -32.05 0.92 6.80
CA ARG A 340 -31.87 2.37 6.92
C ARG A 340 -30.84 2.65 8.00
N VAL A 341 -29.84 3.47 7.67
CA VAL A 341 -28.74 3.81 8.58
C VAL A 341 -28.68 5.32 8.73
N PRO A 342 -28.77 5.88 9.94
CA PRO A 342 -28.54 7.30 10.20
C PRO A 342 -27.10 7.72 9.86
N LEU A 343 -26.97 8.85 9.16
CA LEU A 343 -25.68 9.49 8.88
C LEU A 343 -25.34 10.58 9.91
N THR A 344 -26.36 11.05 10.62
CA THR A 344 -26.24 12.01 11.72
C THR A 344 -26.99 11.53 12.95
N LEU A 345 -26.43 11.76 14.12
CA LEU A 345 -27.07 11.54 15.42
C LEU A 345 -26.94 12.79 16.27
N ALA A 346 -27.94 13.07 17.11
CA ALA A 346 -27.77 14.02 18.20
C ALA A 346 -26.72 13.51 19.20
N ASP A 347 -26.06 14.39 19.94
CA ASP A 347 -25.01 13.99 20.89
C ASP A 347 -25.51 12.95 21.92
N ALA A 348 -26.73 13.11 22.45
CA ALA A 348 -27.33 12.17 23.38
C ALA A 348 -27.56 10.77 22.77
N ASP A 349 -28.00 10.72 21.50
CA ASP A 349 -28.26 9.47 20.77
C ASP A 349 -26.97 8.75 20.36
N ALA A 350 -25.88 9.51 20.13
CA ALA A 350 -24.55 8.92 19.86
C ALA A 350 -23.91 8.30 21.10
N ARG A 351 -24.22 8.80 22.31
CA ARG A 351 -23.73 8.33 23.60
C ARG A 351 -24.64 7.27 24.21
N ILE A 352 -24.67 6.11 23.64
CA ILE A 352 -25.53 5.04 24.16
C ILE A 352 -24.91 4.40 25.42
N ALA A 353 -25.73 4.25 26.45
CA ALA A 353 -25.37 3.47 27.62
C ALA A 353 -25.15 2.00 27.25
N ALA A 354 -24.14 1.38 27.88
CA ALA A 354 -23.86 -0.03 27.68
C ALA A 354 -25.11 -0.87 28.01
N SER A 355 -25.63 -1.57 27.01
CA SER A 355 -26.72 -2.54 27.17
C SER A 355 -26.17 -3.95 27.30
N GLY A 356 -26.94 -4.87 27.86
CA GLY A 356 -26.57 -6.30 27.89
C GLY A 356 -26.28 -6.85 26.48
N ALA A 357 -27.07 -6.45 25.47
CA ALA A 357 -26.89 -6.85 24.09
C ALA A 357 -25.55 -6.30 23.49
N LEU A 358 -25.20 -5.04 23.76
CA LEU A 358 -23.94 -4.46 23.32
C LEU A 358 -22.73 -5.14 23.97
N ASN A 359 -22.81 -5.43 25.27
CA ASN A 359 -21.74 -6.13 25.98
C ASN A 359 -21.57 -7.57 25.47
N SER A 360 -22.67 -8.25 25.16
CA SER A 360 -22.64 -9.60 24.55
C SER A 360 -22.01 -9.57 23.18
N LEU A 361 -22.36 -8.59 22.32
CA LEU A 361 -21.74 -8.40 20.99
C LEU A 361 -20.24 -8.13 21.12
N ARG A 362 -19.83 -7.18 21.97
CA ARG A 362 -18.40 -6.86 22.18
C ARG A 362 -17.61 -8.07 22.68
N THR A 363 -18.18 -8.86 23.57
CA THR A 363 -17.56 -10.09 24.08
C THR A 363 -17.41 -11.13 22.97
N ALA A 364 -18.45 -11.33 22.16
CA ALA A 364 -18.41 -12.26 21.04
C ALA A 364 -17.36 -11.84 19.97
N VAL A 365 -17.34 -10.57 19.61
CA VAL A 365 -16.33 -9.99 18.70
C VAL A 365 -14.92 -10.14 19.27
N ALA A 366 -14.68 -9.82 20.54
CA ALA A 366 -13.37 -9.93 21.17
C ALA A 366 -12.85 -11.38 21.22
N ARG A 367 -13.73 -12.36 21.34
CA ARG A 367 -13.39 -13.80 21.31
C ARG A 367 -13.18 -14.36 19.91
N THR A 368 -13.58 -13.61 18.86
CA THR A 368 -13.44 -14.06 17.48
C THR A 368 -11.96 -14.09 17.11
N GLN A 369 -11.49 -15.25 16.72
CA GLN A 369 -10.13 -15.43 16.23
C GLN A 369 -10.06 -15.14 14.73
N THR A 370 -8.96 -14.55 14.31
CA THR A 370 -8.65 -14.27 12.91
C THR A 370 -7.37 -15.02 12.54
N PRO A 371 -7.42 -16.36 12.31
CA PRO A 371 -6.24 -17.13 11.96
C PRO A 371 -5.68 -16.61 10.64
N THR A 372 -4.38 -16.34 10.65
CA THR A 372 -3.72 -15.66 9.56
C THR A 372 -2.90 -16.62 8.68
N ASP A 373 -2.39 -17.73 9.23
CA ASP A 373 -1.54 -18.68 8.47
C ASP A 373 -2.34 -19.54 7.52
N GLN A 374 -3.50 -19.99 7.95
CA GLN A 374 -4.49 -20.69 7.14
C GLN A 374 -5.85 -20.08 7.44
N PRO A 375 -6.24 -18.99 6.72
CA PRO A 375 -7.52 -18.34 6.95
C PRO A 375 -8.66 -19.33 6.66
N ASP A 376 -9.55 -19.51 7.65
CA ASP A 376 -10.76 -20.29 7.47
C ASP A 376 -11.75 -19.60 6.52
N LEU A 377 -12.85 -20.27 6.18
CA LEU A 377 -13.84 -19.74 5.27
C LEU A 377 -14.39 -18.39 5.74
N ASP A 378 -14.66 -18.24 7.06
CA ASP A 378 -15.24 -17.02 7.61
C ASP A 378 -14.27 -15.84 7.48
N VAL A 379 -12.98 -16.08 7.70
CA VAL A 379 -11.92 -15.06 7.52
C VAL A 379 -11.76 -14.68 6.04
N ARG A 380 -11.75 -15.67 5.14
CA ARG A 380 -11.61 -15.38 3.70
C ARG A 380 -12.77 -14.54 3.15
N LEU A 381 -13.99 -14.86 3.55
CA LEU A 381 -15.16 -14.07 3.18
C LEU A 381 -15.16 -12.68 3.82
N ALA A 382 -14.72 -12.58 5.09
CA ALA A 382 -14.57 -11.29 5.78
C ALA A 382 -13.52 -10.38 5.13
N ASP A 383 -12.44 -10.95 4.59
CA ASP A 383 -11.46 -10.19 3.80
C ASP A 383 -12.13 -9.48 2.61
N VAL A 384 -12.97 -10.21 1.88
CA VAL A 384 -13.73 -9.64 0.75
C VAL A 384 -14.72 -8.58 1.24
N VAL A 385 -15.45 -8.84 2.34
CA VAL A 385 -16.38 -7.87 2.93
C VAL A 385 -15.67 -6.55 3.24
N VAL A 386 -14.51 -6.61 3.88
CA VAL A 386 -13.73 -5.41 4.23
C VAL A 386 -13.19 -4.73 2.98
N ALA A 387 -12.53 -5.48 2.09
CA ALA A 387 -11.91 -4.94 0.89
C ALA A 387 -12.95 -4.29 -0.04
N TRP A 388 -14.04 -4.99 -0.32
CA TRP A 388 -15.10 -4.48 -1.18
C TRP A 388 -15.69 -3.17 -0.66
N ASN A 389 -15.92 -3.06 0.66
CA ASN A 389 -16.48 -1.85 1.26
C ASN A 389 -15.49 -0.67 1.25
N VAL A 390 -14.20 -0.91 1.49
CA VAL A 390 -13.21 0.17 1.40
C VAL A 390 -13.19 0.76 -0.01
N PHE A 391 -13.10 -0.06 -1.04
CA PHE A 391 -13.16 0.41 -2.42
C PHE A 391 -14.49 1.11 -2.72
N ARG A 392 -15.62 0.54 -2.34
CA ARG A 392 -16.95 1.09 -2.60
C ARG A 392 -17.14 2.50 -2.06
N HIS A 393 -16.54 2.79 -0.91
CA HIS A 393 -16.75 4.06 -0.22
C HIS A 393 -15.66 5.10 -0.47
N PHE A 394 -14.43 4.67 -0.76
CA PHE A 394 -13.27 5.55 -0.75
C PHE A 394 -12.49 5.61 -2.07
N TYR A 395 -12.69 4.69 -3.01
CA TYR A 395 -11.99 4.74 -4.28
C TYR A 395 -12.54 5.87 -5.17
N PRO A 396 -11.69 6.85 -5.61
CA PRO A 396 -12.20 8.08 -6.23
C PRO A 396 -12.40 7.98 -7.75
N TYR A 397 -12.14 6.81 -8.38
CA TYR A 397 -12.11 6.68 -9.84
C TYR A 397 -13.17 5.71 -10.40
N TRP A 398 -14.29 5.52 -9.70
CA TRP A 398 -15.35 4.62 -10.20
C TRP A 398 -15.93 5.06 -11.54
N SER A 399 -16.02 6.39 -11.77
CA SER A 399 -16.47 6.93 -13.06
C SER A 399 -15.54 6.58 -14.22
N GLU A 400 -14.23 6.60 -13.98
CA GLU A 400 -13.21 6.32 -14.97
C GLU A 400 -13.01 4.82 -15.19
N SER A 401 -13.12 4.02 -14.12
CA SER A 401 -12.96 2.56 -14.22
C SER A 401 -14.10 1.91 -15.01
N GLY A 402 -15.30 2.48 -14.92
CA GLY A 402 -16.50 1.93 -15.56
C GLY A 402 -16.92 0.55 -15.04
N THR A 403 -16.39 0.13 -13.88
CA THR A 403 -16.71 -1.17 -13.27
C THR A 403 -17.99 -1.05 -12.45
N ASP A 404 -18.96 -1.92 -12.69
CA ASP A 404 -20.09 -2.11 -11.79
C ASP A 404 -19.60 -2.89 -10.55
N TRP A 405 -19.15 -2.12 -9.54
CA TRP A 405 -18.55 -2.68 -8.34
C TRP A 405 -19.55 -3.49 -7.49
N ASP A 406 -20.79 -3.05 -7.46
CA ASP A 406 -21.84 -3.74 -6.71
C ASP A 406 -22.16 -5.11 -7.29
N ALA A 407 -22.12 -5.26 -8.60
CA ALA A 407 -22.30 -6.54 -9.27
C ALA A 407 -21.12 -7.51 -9.03
N ARG A 408 -19.92 -7.00 -8.70
CA ARG A 408 -18.74 -7.84 -8.46
C ARG A 408 -18.74 -8.55 -7.11
N LEU A 409 -19.50 -8.08 -6.11
CA LEU A 409 -19.46 -8.60 -4.74
C LEU A 409 -19.68 -10.11 -4.65
N VAL A 410 -20.72 -10.60 -5.28
CA VAL A 410 -21.10 -12.04 -5.23
C VAL A 410 -19.99 -12.89 -5.84
N PHE A 411 -19.51 -12.53 -7.02
CA PHE A 411 -18.41 -13.22 -7.69
C PHE A 411 -17.15 -13.27 -6.82
N GLN A 412 -16.77 -12.15 -6.18
CA GLN A 412 -15.58 -12.10 -5.34
C GLN A 412 -15.72 -12.95 -4.06
N LEU A 413 -16.93 -13.03 -3.49
CA LEU A 413 -17.21 -13.92 -2.37
C LEU A 413 -17.11 -15.39 -2.79
N GLU A 414 -17.60 -15.76 -3.98
CA GLU A 414 -17.47 -17.12 -4.53
C GLU A 414 -16.01 -17.49 -4.75
N GLU A 415 -15.21 -16.61 -5.35
CA GLU A 415 -13.76 -16.81 -5.53
C GLU A 415 -13.03 -17.05 -4.20
N ALA A 416 -13.33 -16.24 -3.18
CA ALA A 416 -12.74 -16.40 -1.86
C ALA A 416 -13.22 -17.68 -1.15
N SER A 417 -14.44 -18.14 -1.42
CA SER A 417 -15.02 -19.33 -0.80
C SER A 417 -14.27 -20.61 -1.15
N VAL A 418 -13.72 -20.68 -2.37
CA VAL A 418 -12.99 -21.85 -2.88
C VAL A 418 -11.47 -21.76 -2.68
N ALA A 419 -10.96 -20.63 -2.20
CA ALA A 419 -9.53 -20.41 -1.95
C ALA A 419 -9.08 -21.26 -0.74
N ASN A 420 -8.40 -22.38 -0.99
CA ASN A 420 -8.06 -23.38 0.03
C ASN A 420 -6.65 -23.22 0.62
N SER A 421 -5.94 -22.16 0.27
CA SER A 421 -4.62 -21.83 0.80
C SER A 421 -4.45 -20.31 0.94
N ARG A 422 -3.41 -19.90 1.70
CA ARG A 422 -3.10 -18.46 1.83
C ARG A 422 -2.74 -17.82 0.50
N ASP A 423 -2.00 -18.51 -0.37
CA ASP A 423 -1.67 -18.03 -1.70
C ASP A 423 -2.92 -17.91 -2.60
N ALA A 424 -3.83 -18.89 -2.56
CA ALA A 424 -5.09 -18.83 -3.29
C ALA A 424 -5.97 -17.69 -2.78
N GLN A 425 -6.00 -17.42 -1.47
CA GLN A 425 -6.70 -16.27 -0.90
C GLN A 425 -6.08 -14.94 -1.34
N ARG A 426 -4.74 -14.83 -1.32
CA ARG A 426 -4.04 -13.67 -1.85
C ARG A 426 -4.43 -13.40 -3.31
N ASP A 427 -4.46 -14.44 -4.13
CA ASP A 427 -4.78 -14.31 -5.55
C ASP A 427 -6.27 -13.99 -5.79
N ALA A 428 -7.19 -14.47 -4.94
CA ALA A 428 -8.58 -14.04 -4.94
C ALA A 428 -8.70 -12.53 -4.64
N LEU A 429 -7.98 -12.04 -3.62
CA LEU A 429 -7.93 -10.60 -3.31
C LEU A 429 -7.24 -9.79 -4.42
N ARG A 430 -6.20 -10.32 -5.08
CA ARG A 430 -5.58 -9.67 -6.26
C ARG A 430 -6.58 -9.52 -7.40
N ARG A 431 -7.43 -10.53 -7.66
CA ARG A 431 -8.51 -10.43 -8.66
C ARG A 431 -9.55 -9.39 -8.29
N LEU A 432 -9.96 -9.33 -7.01
CA LEU A 432 -10.83 -8.27 -6.51
C LEU A 432 -10.24 -6.88 -6.78
N VAL A 433 -8.97 -6.68 -6.43
CA VAL A 433 -8.28 -5.40 -6.65
C VAL A 433 -8.11 -5.11 -8.15
N ALA A 434 -7.90 -6.14 -8.99
CA ALA A 434 -7.78 -5.98 -10.43
C ALA A 434 -9.08 -5.45 -11.08
N ASP A 435 -10.25 -5.79 -10.52
CA ASP A 435 -11.54 -5.26 -10.99
C ASP A 435 -11.68 -3.75 -10.80
N ALA A 436 -10.97 -3.13 -9.85
CA ALA A 436 -10.93 -1.68 -9.69
C ALA A 436 -10.14 -0.96 -10.80
N ARG A 437 -9.30 -1.69 -11.55
CA ARG A 437 -8.48 -1.18 -12.66
C ARG A 437 -7.50 -0.08 -12.23
N ASP A 438 -7.01 -0.16 -11.00
CA ASP A 438 -6.10 0.81 -10.38
C ASP A 438 -4.64 0.31 -10.40
N GLY A 439 -3.73 1.01 -11.06
CA GLY A 439 -2.32 0.61 -11.13
C GLY A 439 -1.60 0.62 -9.77
N HIS A 440 -2.04 1.39 -8.80
CA HIS A 440 -1.56 1.32 -7.41
C HIS A 440 -2.21 0.17 -6.62
N GLY A 441 -3.23 -0.47 -7.19
CA GLY A 441 -3.89 -1.60 -6.57
C GLY A 441 -2.92 -2.77 -6.36
N GLY A 442 -2.81 -3.24 -5.12
CA GLY A 442 -1.93 -4.33 -4.76
C GLY A 442 -2.36 -5.03 -3.50
N VAL A 443 -1.93 -6.30 -3.35
CA VAL A 443 -2.16 -7.12 -2.15
C VAL A 443 -0.81 -7.62 -1.67
N TYR A 444 -0.47 -7.31 -0.42
CA TYR A 444 0.83 -7.59 0.18
C TYR A 444 0.65 -8.40 1.46
N ASP A 445 1.51 -9.38 1.68
CA ASP A 445 1.54 -10.09 2.97
C ASP A 445 2.36 -9.28 3.98
N ALA A 446 1.67 -8.64 4.93
CA ALA A 446 2.30 -7.81 5.96
C ALA A 446 3.17 -8.60 6.96
N ARG A 447 3.06 -9.92 6.98
CA ARG A 447 3.81 -10.79 7.92
C ARG A 447 5.17 -11.23 7.41
N GLY A 448 5.56 -10.76 6.23
CA GLY A 448 6.82 -11.17 5.62
C GLY A 448 6.80 -12.64 5.25
N ALA A 449 6.28 -12.96 4.07
CA ALA A 449 6.53 -14.26 3.44
C ALA A 449 8.04 -14.54 3.44
N SER A 450 8.41 -15.82 3.30
CA SER A 450 9.80 -16.27 3.07
C SER A 450 10.57 -15.25 2.24
N PRO A 451 11.83 -14.96 2.58
CA PRO A 451 12.59 -13.92 1.89
C PRO A 451 12.50 -14.14 0.38
N ARG A 452 11.78 -13.23 -0.28
CA ARG A 452 11.70 -13.23 -1.74
C ARG A 452 13.00 -12.71 -2.30
N ALA A 453 13.43 -13.30 -3.38
CA ALA A 453 14.58 -12.87 -4.17
C ALA A 453 14.13 -12.67 -5.62
N ILE A 454 15.02 -12.23 -6.46
CA ILE A 454 14.75 -11.91 -7.85
C ILE A 454 15.69 -12.76 -8.70
N LEU A 455 15.22 -13.21 -9.86
CA LEU A 455 16.10 -13.77 -10.88
C LEU A 455 17.08 -12.69 -11.37
N PRO A 456 18.31 -13.05 -11.69
CA PRO A 456 19.33 -12.09 -12.16
C PRO A 456 19.07 -11.61 -13.60
N ILE A 457 17.80 -11.47 -13.99
CA ILE A 457 17.33 -11.01 -15.31
C ILE A 457 16.17 -10.04 -15.16
N GLN A 458 15.98 -9.17 -16.16
CA GLN A 458 14.76 -8.42 -16.37
C GLN A 458 14.07 -8.93 -17.63
N LEU A 459 12.75 -9.03 -17.60
CA LEU A 459 11.92 -9.45 -18.73
C LEU A 459 11.15 -8.27 -19.32
N GLY A 460 10.97 -8.28 -20.64
CA GLY A 460 10.10 -7.39 -21.40
C GLY A 460 9.19 -8.18 -22.34
N LEU A 461 8.08 -7.57 -22.74
CA LEU A 461 7.22 -8.11 -23.80
C LEU A 461 7.49 -7.33 -25.08
N ILE A 462 8.12 -7.96 -26.07
CA ILE A 462 8.49 -7.37 -27.36
C ILE A 462 7.93 -8.26 -28.47
N ASP A 463 7.15 -7.68 -29.37
CA ASP A 463 6.43 -8.41 -30.41
C ASP A 463 5.64 -9.61 -29.86
N LYS A 464 4.99 -9.44 -28.70
CA LYS A 464 4.26 -10.49 -27.95
C LYS A 464 5.13 -11.66 -27.48
N GLN A 465 6.44 -11.52 -27.49
CA GLN A 465 7.39 -12.51 -26.97
C GLN A 465 7.99 -12.01 -25.67
N VAL A 466 8.19 -12.93 -24.71
CA VAL A 466 8.93 -12.66 -23.48
C VAL A 466 10.41 -12.64 -23.80
N VAL A 467 11.07 -11.52 -23.54
CA VAL A 467 12.47 -11.28 -23.93
C VAL A 467 13.27 -10.81 -22.73
N ILE A 468 14.50 -11.25 -22.59
CA ILE A 468 15.44 -10.77 -21.58
C ILE A 468 15.92 -9.37 -21.99
N THR A 469 15.56 -8.33 -21.24
CA THR A 469 15.94 -6.93 -21.52
C THR A 469 17.16 -6.49 -20.71
N ALA A 470 17.45 -7.12 -19.58
CA ALA A 470 18.68 -6.94 -18.82
C ALA A 470 19.09 -8.23 -18.13
N SER A 471 20.39 -8.43 -17.92
CA SER A 471 20.94 -9.65 -17.30
C SER A 471 22.20 -9.32 -16.52
N ALA A 472 22.27 -9.82 -15.28
CA ALA A 472 23.52 -9.85 -14.49
C ALA A 472 24.39 -11.06 -14.81
N VAL A 473 23.86 -12.04 -15.57
CA VAL A 473 24.52 -13.29 -15.95
C VAL A 473 24.41 -13.52 -17.49
N PRO A 474 24.96 -12.62 -18.31
CA PRO A 474 24.72 -12.63 -19.76
C PRO A 474 25.29 -13.86 -20.49
N SER A 475 26.25 -14.58 -19.90
CA SER A 475 26.72 -15.88 -20.41
C SER A 475 25.68 -16.98 -20.32
N GLU A 476 24.84 -16.95 -19.30
CA GLU A 476 23.79 -17.92 -19.05
C GLU A 476 22.45 -17.49 -19.65
N ALA A 477 22.12 -16.20 -19.48
CA ALA A 477 20.87 -15.59 -19.92
C ALA A 477 21.16 -14.29 -20.69
N PRO A 478 21.47 -14.37 -22.00
CA PRO A 478 21.87 -13.21 -22.81
C PRO A 478 20.72 -12.26 -23.06
N VAL A 479 21.02 -10.94 -23.07
CA VAL A 479 20.07 -9.90 -23.45
C VAL A 479 19.62 -10.11 -24.90
N GLY A 480 18.32 -9.93 -25.15
CA GLY A 480 17.69 -10.18 -26.46
C GLY A 480 17.32 -11.66 -26.69
N ALA A 481 17.55 -12.55 -25.71
CA ALA A 481 17.04 -13.92 -25.80
C ALA A 481 15.53 -13.95 -25.56
N VAL A 482 14.82 -14.66 -26.40
CA VAL A 482 13.39 -14.96 -26.27
C VAL A 482 13.20 -16.10 -25.31
N VAL A 483 12.42 -15.92 -24.25
CA VAL A 483 12.07 -16.94 -23.27
C VAL A 483 10.76 -17.60 -23.69
N SER A 484 10.80 -18.86 -24.06
CA SER A 484 9.61 -19.62 -24.51
C SER A 484 8.96 -20.41 -23.38
N ASP A 485 9.72 -20.82 -22.36
CA ASP A 485 9.24 -21.67 -21.28
C ASP A 485 9.91 -21.31 -19.95
N ILE A 486 9.14 -21.38 -18.87
CA ILE A 486 9.62 -21.17 -17.49
C ILE A 486 9.07 -22.30 -16.62
N ASP A 487 9.93 -23.17 -16.11
CA ASP A 487 9.59 -24.37 -15.30
C ASP A 487 8.57 -25.31 -15.96
N GLY A 488 8.62 -25.46 -17.29
CA GLY A 488 7.72 -26.33 -18.05
C GLY A 488 6.37 -25.71 -18.40
N ILE A 489 6.20 -24.42 -18.15
CA ILE A 489 5.00 -23.66 -18.52
C ILE A 489 5.38 -22.66 -19.60
N PRO A 490 4.64 -22.58 -20.73
CA PRO A 490 4.86 -21.56 -21.74
C PRO A 490 4.92 -20.15 -21.13
N ALA A 491 5.94 -19.35 -21.46
CA ALA A 491 6.12 -18.04 -20.89
C ALA A 491 4.93 -17.11 -21.15
N SER A 492 4.27 -17.25 -22.31
CA SER A 492 3.03 -16.51 -22.64
C SER A 492 1.89 -16.83 -21.67
N GLU A 493 1.68 -18.10 -21.32
CA GLU A 493 0.64 -18.51 -20.38
C GLU A 493 0.91 -17.95 -18.97
N ARG A 494 2.19 -17.91 -18.55
CA ARG A 494 2.57 -17.26 -17.29
C ARG A 494 2.30 -15.77 -17.30
N VAL A 495 2.64 -15.07 -18.38
CA VAL A 495 2.31 -13.64 -18.53
C VAL A 495 0.80 -13.44 -18.40
N GLU A 496 -0.01 -14.21 -19.13
CA GLU A 496 -1.46 -14.11 -19.06
C GLU A 496 -2.02 -14.38 -17.66
N ALA A 497 -1.48 -15.37 -16.95
CA ALA A 497 -1.89 -15.68 -15.59
C ALA A 497 -1.60 -14.51 -14.64
N GLU A 498 -0.40 -13.93 -14.67
CA GLU A 498 -0.03 -12.80 -13.84
C GLU A 498 -0.76 -11.50 -14.24
N VAL A 499 -1.00 -11.28 -15.53
CA VAL A 499 -1.79 -10.14 -16.03
C VAL A 499 -3.23 -10.17 -15.49
N ARG A 500 -3.83 -11.36 -15.34
CA ARG A 500 -5.16 -11.51 -14.72
C ARG A 500 -5.19 -11.10 -13.24
N LEU A 501 -4.07 -11.19 -12.55
CA LEU A 501 -3.90 -10.84 -11.13
C LEU A 501 -3.41 -9.39 -10.92
N ALA A 502 -3.03 -8.70 -11.98
CA ALA A 502 -2.53 -7.33 -11.92
C ALA A 502 -3.65 -6.32 -12.20
N SER A 503 -3.69 -5.24 -11.43
CA SER A 503 -4.62 -4.11 -11.60
C SER A 503 -3.99 -2.99 -12.43
N GLY A 504 -4.81 -2.19 -13.12
CA GLY A 504 -4.40 -1.04 -13.92
C GLY A 504 -4.63 -1.19 -15.41
N THR A 505 -3.95 -0.37 -16.20
CA THR A 505 -3.97 -0.39 -17.68
C THR A 505 -3.27 -1.63 -18.25
N PRO A 506 -3.53 -2.01 -19.52
CA PRO A 506 -2.85 -3.15 -20.13
C PRO A 506 -1.32 -3.08 -20.05
N GLN A 507 -0.71 -1.95 -20.43
CA GLN A 507 0.75 -1.78 -20.43
C GLN A 507 1.34 -1.87 -19.00
N TRP A 508 0.65 -1.37 -17.99
CA TRP A 508 1.08 -1.49 -16.62
C TRP A 508 0.93 -2.92 -16.08
N ARG A 509 -0.18 -3.58 -16.41
CA ARG A 509 -0.42 -4.98 -16.02
C ARG A 509 0.64 -5.91 -16.61
N GLU A 510 1.03 -5.71 -17.87
CA GLU A 510 2.12 -6.43 -18.52
C GLU A 510 3.46 -6.20 -17.80
N ALA A 511 3.82 -4.93 -17.51
CA ALA A 511 5.05 -4.60 -16.81
C ALA A 511 5.10 -5.24 -15.40
N ARG A 512 3.97 -5.23 -14.68
CA ARG A 512 3.86 -5.91 -13.37
C ARG A 512 3.97 -7.43 -13.48
N ALA A 513 3.28 -8.04 -14.45
CA ALA A 513 3.32 -9.47 -14.68
C ALA A 513 4.75 -9.96 -14.92
N LEU A 514 5.46 -9.29 -15.82
CA LEU A 514 6.86 -9.61 -16.14
C LEU A 514 7.79 -9.48 -14.93
N ARG A 515 7.55 -8.49 -14.08
CA ARG A 515 8.28 -8.32 -12.82
C ARG A 515 7.96 -9.43 -11.82
N GLU A 516 6.69 -9.80 -11.63
CA GLU A 516 6.29 -10.90 -10.74
C GLU A 516 6.87 -12.24 -11.19
N MET A 517 6.95 -12.50 -12.51
CA MET A 517 7.55 -13.70 -13.06
C MET A 517 9.05 -13.87 -12.73
N THR A 518 9.74 -12.78 -12.42
CA THR A 518 11.14 -12.83 -11.98
C THR A 518 11.29 -12.91 -10.46
N THR A 519 10.21 -12.82 -9.70
CA THR A 519 10.23 -12.88 -8.23
C THR A 519 9.94 -14.30 -7.76
N CYS A 520 10.79 -14.86 -6.92
CA CYS A 520 10.72 -16.24 -6.46
C CYS A 520 11.24 -16.39 -5.01
N ALA A 521 11.10 -17.58 -4.45
CA ALA A 521 11.68 -17.88 -3.14
C ALA A 521 13.22 -17.83 -3.26
N ARG A 522 13.89 -17.25 -2.26
CA ARG A 522 15.35 -17.19 -2.23
C ARG A 522 15.93 -18.61 -2.28
N GLY A 523 16.95 -18.81 -3.13
CA GLY A 523 17.60 -20.08 -3.35
C GLY A 523 16.86 -21.02 -4.31
N ALA A 524 15.69 -20.65 -4.81
CA ALA A 524 15.00 -21.46 -5.82
C ALA A 524 15.78 -21.48 -7.13
N THR A 525 15.77 -22.61 -7.81
CA THR A 525 16.32 -22.74 -9.16
C THR A 525 15.19 -22.77 -10.17
N ILE A 526 15.16 -21.80 -11.08
CA ILE A 526 14.14 -21.66 -12.12
C ILE A 526 14.71 -22.10 -13.46
N ARG A 527 14.04 -23.04 -14.12
CA ARG A 527 14.42 -23.56 -15.43
C ARG A 527 13.82 -22.72 -16.54
N LEU A 528 14.60 -22.40 -17.54
CA LEU A 528 14.20 -21.58 -18.68
C LEU A 528 14.53 -22.29 -20.01
N VAL A 529 13.67 -22.10 -21.02
CA VAL A 529 14.01 -22.36 -22.40
C VAL A 529 14.13 -21.00 -23.10
N MET A 530 15.31 -20.73 -23.65
CA MET A 530 15.67 -19.43 -24.23
C MET A 530 16.24 -19.59 -25.63
N ASP A 531 15.97 -18.63 -26.54
CA ASP A 531 16.55 -18.55 -27.88
C ASP A 531 17.19 -17.18 -28.13
N SER A 532 18.52 -17.17 -28.27
CA SER A 532 19.31 -15.97 -28.60
C SER A 532 19.49 -15.78 -30.12
N GLY A 533 18.83 -16.57 -30.96
CA GLY A 533 18.97 -16.56 -32.42
C GLY A 533 19.77 -17.74 -32.99
N ALA A 534 20.32 -18.60 -32.13
CA ALA A 534 21.03 -19.84 -32.51
C ALA A 534 20.21 -21.11 -32.27
N GLY A 535 18.93 -20.94 -31.96
CA GLY A 535 18.01 -22.01 -31.59
C GLY A 535 17.78 -22.12 -30.07
N PRO A 536 16.72 -22.86 -29.67
CA PRO A 536 16.31 -22.95 -28.27
C PRO A 536 17.35 -23.70 -27.42
N ARG A 537 17.70 -23.11 -26.27
CA ARG A 537 18.63 -23.66 -25.26
C ARG A 537 17.91 -23.74 -23.91
N ARG A 538 18.08 -24.83 -23.22
CA ARG A 538 17.66 -24.98 -21.82
C ARG A 538 18.74 -24.45 -20.90
N GLY A 539 18.34 -23.71 -19.87
CA GLY A 539 19.19 -23.21 -18.81
C GLY A 539 18.44 -23.17 -17.48
N SER A 540 19.14 -22.86 -16.41
CA SER A 540 18.55 -22.64 -15.10
C SER A 540 19.21 -21.45 -14.43
N LEU A 541 18.45 -20.64 -13.70
CA LEU A 541 18.93 -19.48 -12.96
C LEU A 541 18.58 -19.63 -11.47
N SER A 542 19.52 -19.25 -10.61
CA SER A 542 19.27 -19.17 -9.17
C SER A 542 18.54 -17.86 -8.81
N CYS A 543 17.57 -17.95 -7.92
CA CYS A 543 16.80 -16.84 -7.42
C CYS A 543 17.43 -16.25 -6.16
N ASP A 544 18.54 -15.53 -6.31
CA ASP A 544 19.31 -14.99 -5.19
C ASP A 544 19.58 -13.48 -5.29
N ALA A 545 19.24 -12.86 -6.42
CA ALA A 545 19.45 -11.43 -6.60
C ALA A 545 18.55 -10.61 -5.68
N THR A 546 19.08 -9.52 -5.14
CA THR A 546 18.36 -8.57 -4.29
C THR A 546 17.89 -7.33 -5.07
N GLN A 547 18.41 -7.14 -6.28
CA GLN A 547 18.09 -6.01 -7.15
C GLN A 547 17.86 -6.49 -8.58
N VAL A 548 16.91 -5.82 -9.25
CA VAL A 548 16.67 -6.05 -10.68
C VAL A 548 17.90 -5.58 -11.47
N PRO A 549 18.43 -6.39 -12.40
CA PRO A 549 19.55 -5.96 -13.24
C PRO A 549 19.22 -4.68 -14.01
N ALA A 550 20.19 -3.78 -14.10
CA ALA A 550 20.01 -2.53 -14.83
C ALA A 550 20.07 -2.76 -16.36
N GLU A 551 19.20 -2.12 -17.10
CA GLU A 551 19.28 -2.02 -18.55
C GLU A 551 20.55 -1.27 -18.96
N LYS A 552 21.11 -1.63 -20.11
CA LYS A 552 22.27 -0.92 -20.66
C LYS A 552 21.82 0.47 -21.12
N ARG A 553 22.28 1.51 -20.45
CA ARG A 553 22.01 2.91 -20.76
C ARG A 553 23.31 3.72 -20.70
N PRO A 554 23.36 4.93 -21.28
CA PRO A 554 24.51 5.83 -21.15
C PRO A 554 24.85 6.17 -19.69
N GLN A 555 25.95 6.90 -19.48
CA GLN A 555 26.25 7.51 -18.19
C GLN A 555 25.08 8.36 -17.71
N MET A 556 24.76 8.30 -16.40
CA MET A 556 23.54 8.91 -15.84
C MET A 556 23.38 10.41 -16.17
N VAL A 557 24.50 11.16 -16.23
CA VAL A 557 24.56 12.55 -16.66
C VAL A 557 25.80 12.71 -17.50
N GLY A 558 25.68 13.06 -18.79
CA GLY A 558 26.84 13.20 -19.67
C GLY A 558 26.49 13.64 -21.07
N GLU A 559 27.52 14.02 -21.81
CA GLU A 559 27.41 14.34 -23.23
C GLU A 559 27.51 13.06 -24.06
N LEU A 560 26.53 12.85 -24.95
CA LEU A 560 26.49 11.70 -25.88
C LEU A 560 27.30 11.96 -27.14
N ASP A 561 27.10 13.13 -27.70
CA ASP A 561 27.77 13.68 -28.89
C ASP A 561 27.97 15.20 -28.67
N PRO A 562 28.86 15.85 -29.37
CA PRO A 562 29.06 17.29 -29.21
C PRO A 562 27.75 18.08 -29.26
N GLY A 563 27.43 18.80 -28.18
CA GLY A 563 26.21 19.57 -28.03
C GLY A 563 24.94 18.77 -27.66
N THR A 564 25.00 17.44 -27.55
CA THR A 564 23.85 16.58 -27.17
C THR A 564 24.09 15.94 -25.81
N TRP A 565 23.27 16.31 -24.83
CA TRP A 565 23.38 15.82 -23.45
C TRP A 565 22.31 14.80 -23.12
N TYR A 566 22.62 13.91 -22.16
CA TYR A 566 21.72 12.89 -21.64
C TYR A 566 21.66 12.96 -20.12
N VAL A 567 20.45 12.86 -19.58
CA VAL A 567 20.18 12.80 -18.15
C VAL A 567 19.18 11.68 -17.87
N ASP A 568 19.59 10.66 -17.14
CA ASP A 568 18.70 9.57 -16.69
C ASP A 568 18.01 9.97 -15.38
N LEU A 569 16.79 10.41 -15.46
CA LEU A 569 15.98 10.83 -14.32
C LEU A 569 15.61 9.69 -13.36
N THR A 570 15.79 8.43 -13.81
CA THR A 570 15.50 7.25 -12.97
C THR A 570 16.70 6.82 -12.13
N ARG A 571 17.92 7.27 -12.47
CA ARG A 571 19.18 6.91 -11.82
C ARG A 571 19.91 8.09 -11.19
N ALA A 572 19.91 9.25 -11.83
CA ALA A 572 20.59 10.43 -11.35
C ALA A 572 19.73 11.19 -10.33
N SER A 573 20.29 11.54 -9.18
CA SER A 573 19.69 12.48 -8.24
C SER A 573 19.89 13.92 -8.71
N MET A 574 19.07 14.86 -8.18
CA MET A 574 19.28 16.29 -8.50
C MET A 574 20.65 16.80 -8.07
N ALA A 575 21.24 16.25 -7.01
CA ALA A 575 22.61 16.57 -6.61
C ALA A 575 23.65 16.18 -7.67
N GLN A 576 23.40 15.13 -8.44
CA GLN A 576 24.27 14.70 -9.56
C GLN A 576 23.99 15.48 -10.85
N VAL A 577 22.77 15.98 -11.05
CA VAL A 577 22.39 16.83 -12.21
C VAL A 577 22.88 18.27 -12.06
N THR A 578 22.84 18.81 -10.84
CA THR A 578 23.14 20.22 -10.56
C THR A 578 24.50 20.69 -11.10
N PRO A 579 25.62 19.95 -10.99
CA PRO A 579 26.90 20.37 -11.57
C PRO A 579 26.88 20.51 -13.10
N ALA A 580 26.01 19.80 -13.80
CA ALA A 580 25.88 19.81 -15.24
C ALA A 580 24.95 20.90 -15.79
N LEU A 581 24.18 21.62 -14.94
CA LEU A 581 23.17 22.58 -15.38
C LEU A 581 23.66 23.64 -16.34
N GLN A 582 24.89 24.14 -16.15
CA GLN A 582 25.50 25.13 -17.07
C GLN A 582 25.74 24.54 -18.45
N ASN A 583 26.12 23.26 -18.53
CA ASN A 583 26.34 22.56 -19.78
C ASN A 583 25.00 22.25 -20.45
N LEU A 584 24.01 21.77 -19.68
CA LEU A 584 22.65 21.49 -20.17
C LEU A 584 22.01 22.76 -20.75
N ALA A 585 22.23 23.92 -20.13
CA ALA A 585 21.70 25.20 -20.60
C ALA A 585 22.33 25.69 -21.93
N ARG A 586 23.57 25.26 -22.22
CA ARG A 586 24.30 25.57 -23.44
C ARG A 586 24.18 24.50 -24.53
N ALA A 587 23.63 23.36 -24.16
CA ALA A 587 23.47 22.25 -25.07
C ALA A 587 22.49 22.58 -26.24
N ASP A 588 22.83 22.11 -27.43
CA ASP A 588 21.92 22.18 -28.59
C ASP A 588 20.68 21.29 -28.37
N ALA A 589 20.90 20.17 -27.65
CA ALA A 589 19.86 19.19 -27.36
C ALA A 589 20.09 18.48 -26.04
N VAL A 590 18.98 18.14 -25.34
CA VAL A 590 19.00 17.37 -24.09
C VAL A 590 17.97 16.23 -24.15
N VAL A 591 18.41 15.02 -23.84
CA VAL A 591 17.55 13.85 -23.63
C VAL A 591 17.39 13.64 -22.13
N PHE A 592 16.15 13.68 -21.64
CA PHE A 592 15.77 13.25 -20.31
C PHE A 592 15.13 11.85 -20.39
N ASP A 593 15.77 10.86 -19.76
CA ASP A 593 15.29 9.48 -19.77
C ASP A 593 14.45 9.20 -18.50
N LEU A 594 13.16 9.02 -18.69
CA LEU A 594 12.19 8.68 -17.64
C LEU A 594 11.48 7.34 -17.96
N ARG A 595 12.20 6.37 -18.48
CA ARG A 595 11.69 4.99 -18.65
C ARG A 595 11.77 4.26 -17.31
N GLY A 596 10.72 4.37 -16.50
CA GLY A 596 10.60 3.84 -15.14
C GLY A 596 10.17 4.88 -14.12
N TYR A 597 10.65 4.73 -12.87
CA TYR A 597 10.29 5.62 -11.76
C TYR A 597 11.44 6.59 -11.45
N PRO A 598 11.21 7.91 -11.46
CA PRO A 598 12.28 8.88 -11.32
C PRO A 598 12.73 9.06 -9.87
N THR A 599 13.95 9.59 -9.72
CA THR A 599 14.48 10.15 -8.49
C THR A 599 13.89 11.55 -8.25
N ASP A 600 14.44 12.30 -7.29
CA ASP A 600 14.16 13.73 -7.07
C ASP A 600 14.49 14.61 -8.29
N ALA A 601 15.37 14.16 -9.20
CA ALA A 601 15.68 14.85 -10.44
C ALA A 601 14.46 14.94 -11.38
N GLY A 602 13.48 14.04 -11.28
CA GLY A 602 12.26 14.08 -12.10
C GLY A 602 11.58 15.45 -12.07
N ALA A 603 11.09 15.87 -10.91
CA ALA A 603 10.53 17.22 -10.76
C ALA A 603 11.64 18.31 -10.66
N GLY A 604 12.83 17.95 -10.20
CA GLY A 604 13.93 18.87 -9.97
C GLY A 604 14.44 19.58 -11.23
N VAL A 605 14.27 18.99 -12.42
CA VAL A 605 14.69 19.60 -13.69
C VAL A 605 13.63 20.53 -14.28
N LEU A 606 12.34 20.37 -13.91
CA LEU A 606 11.24 21.14 -14.49
C LEU A 606 11.39 22.66 -14.33
N PRO A 607 11.88 23.20 -13.18
CA PRO A 607 12.11 24.64 -13.02
C PRO A 607 13.05 25.27 -14.05
N TYR A 608 13.94 24.48 -14.65
CA TYR A 608 14.92 24.95 -15.65
C TYR A 608 14.37 24.89 -17.08
N LEU A 609 13.16 24.33 -17.27
CA LEU A 609 12.49 24.19 -18.57
C LEU A 609 11.32 25.15 -18.76
N ILE A 610 10.78 25.71 -17.67
CA ILE A 610 9.66 26.65 -17.72
C ILE A 610 10.14 28.12 -17.73
N GLY A 611 9.36 29.00 -18.37
CA GLY A 611 9.66 30.43 -18.43
C GLY A 611 8.80 31.28 -17.48
N THR A 612 7.70 30.74 -16.99
CA THR A 612 6.74 31.43 -16.10
C THR A 612 6.39 30.53 -14.92
N PRO A 613 6.03 31.09 -13.75
CA PRO A 613 5.50 30.28 -12.64
C PRO A 613 4.29 29.47 -13.04
N GLU A 614 4.20 28.26 -12.52
CA GLU A 614 3.07 27.34 -12.70
C GLU A 614 2.43 27.12 -11.34
N ASN A 615 1.11 27.35 -11.24
CA ASN A 615 0.34 27.24 -10.00
C ASN A 615 -0.99 26.49 -10.23
N ASP A 616 -1.08 25.65 -11.24
CA ASP A 616 -2.30 24.91 -11.55
C ASP A 616 -2.63 23.90 -10.44
N SER A 617 -3.92 23.75 -10.14
CA SER A 617 -4.42 22.80 -9.17
C SER A 617 -4.93 21.55 -9.90
N TRP A 618 -4.13 20.50 -9.90
CA TRP A 618 -4.38 19.26 -10.63
C TRP A 618 -4.41 18.02 -9.74
N MET A 619 -4.24 18.20 -8.44
CA MET A 619 -4.32 17.16 -7.41
C MET A 619 -5.54 17.46 -6.52
N HIS A 620 -6.41 16.46 -6.32
CA HIS A 620 -7.69 16.62 -5.66
C HIS A 620 -7.85 15.59 -4.54
N VAL A 621 -7.83 16.06 -3.30
CA VAL A 621 -8.02 15.23 -2.10
C VAL A 621 -9.51 15.19 -1.76
N ALA A 622 -10.08 13.99 -1.73
CA ALA A 622 -11.52 13.80 -1.51
C ALA A 622 -11.93 14.17 -0.08
N LYS A 623 -13.00 14.98 0.06
CA LYS A 623 -13.71 15.26 1.32
C LYS A 623 -15.01 14.48 1.31
N ILE A 624 -15.09 13.38 2.10
CA ILE A 624 -16.24 12.45 2.11
C ILE A 624 -17.05 12.65 3.39
N THR A 625 -18.36 12.79 3.25
CA THR A 625 -19.32 12.94 4.36
C THR A 625 -20.45 11.92 4.33
N GLY A 626 -20.50 11.07 3.31
CA GLY A 626 -21.53 10.04 3.17
C GLY A 626 -21.03 8.79 2.44
N PRO A 627 -21.81 7.71 2.44
CA PRO A 627 -21.45 6.44 1.81
C PRO A 627 -21.40 6.55 0.28
N PHE A 628 -20.82 5.51 -0.36
CA PHE A 628 -20.74 5.36 -1.81
C PHE A 628 -19.97 6.49 -2.51
N GLY A 629 -18.90 6.97 -1.88
CA GLY A 629 -18.09 8.07 -2.41
C GLY A 629 -18.80 9.42 -2.43
N GLN A 630 -19.83 9.62 -1.60
CA GLN A 630 -20.52 10.91 -1.51
C GLN A 630 -19.57 11.98 -0.98
N LEU A 631 -19.19 12.89 -1.88
CA LEU A 631 -18.28 14.00 -1.59
C LEU A 631 -19.04 15.23 -1.11
N SER A 632 -18.45 15.97 -0.15
CA SER A 632 -18.82 17.38 0.11
C SER A 632 -18.00 18.33 -0.77
N GLY A 633 -16.86 17.88 -1.27
CA GLY A 633 -15.97 18.67 -2.12
C GLY A 633 -14.59 18.05 -2.26
N TRP A 634 -13.65 18.86 -2.75
CA TRP A 634 -12.24 18.51 -2.91
C TRP A 634 -11.36 19.53 -2.18
N GLN A 635 -10.20 19.09 -1.75
CA GLN A 635 -9.10 19.98 -1.40
C GLN A 635 -8.10 19.91 -2.55
N ASP A 636 -7.95 21.02 -3.27
CA ASP A 636 -7.16 21.10 -4.48
C ASP A 636 -5.75 21.61 -4.18
N ALA A 637 -4.76 21.11 -4.94
CA ALA A 637 -3.37 21.52 -4.85
C ALA A 637 -2.59 21.22 -6.14
N GLY A 638 -1.38 21.75 -6.23
CA GLY A 638 -0.40 21.53 -7.30
C GLY A 638 1.02 21.69 -6.78
N TRP A 639 1.98 21.62 -7.67
CA TRP A 639 3.40 21.72 -7.26
C TRP A 639 3.90 23.17 -7.11
N ASN A 640 3.24 24.17 -7.70
CA ASN A 640 3.62 25.59 -7.63
C ASN A 640 5.09 25.80 -8.05
N ILE A 641 5.46 25.34 -9.24
CA ILE A 641 6.85 25.36 -9.71
C ILE A 641 7.24 26.77 -10.14
N GLN A 642 8.38 27.25 -9.65
CA GLN A 642 8.97 28.53 -10.01
C GLN A 642 10.12 28.33 -10.99
N PRO A 643 10.28 29.17 -12.05
CA PRO A 643 11.39 29.12 -12.96
C PRO A 643 12.73 29.28 -12.25
N LYS A 644 13.77 28.57 -12.71
CA LYS A 644 15.15 28.68 -12.21
C LYS A 644 16.14 28.92 -13.33
N SER A 645 17.28 29.48 -12.97
CA SER A 645 18.44 29.69 -13.87
C SER A 645 19.56 28.70 -13.55
N PRO A 646 20.34 28.26 -14.58
CA PRO A 646 20.22 28.66 -15.98
C PRO A 646 19.11 27.93 -16.70
N ALA A 647 18.37 28.61 -17.59
CA ALA A 647 17.29 27.99 -18.37
C ALA A 647 17.86 27.10 -19.48
N ILE A 648 17.30 25.92 -19.64
CA ILE A 648 17.59 24.98 -20.74
C ILE A 648 16.74 25.40 -21.94
N ARG A 649 17.38 25.77 -23.06
CA ARG A 649 16.72 26.32 -24.25
C ARG A 649 16.93 25.49 -25.52
N GLY A 650 17.80 24.51 -25.47
CA GLY A 650 18.04 23.57 -26.56
C GLY A 650 16.81 22.71 -26.87
N LYS A 651 16.89 21.87 -27.89
CA LYS A 651 15.83 20.88 -28.16
C LYS A 651 15.76 19.88 -27.03
N VAL A 652 14.58 19.62 -26.52
CA VAL A 652 14.38 18.67 -25.40
C VAL A 652 13.57 17.46 -25.87
N VAL A 653 14.04 16.28 -25.52
CA VAL A 653 13.33 15.01 -25.70
C VAL A 653 13.20 14.31 -24.35
N PHE A 654 12.01 13.81 -24.04
CA PHE A 654 11.77 12.93 -22.89
C PHE A 654 11.50 11.51 -23.38
N LEU A 655 12.23 10.53 -22.84
CA LEU A 655 11.96 9.12 -23.09
C LEU A 655 11.05 8.59 -22.00
N THR A 656 10.03 7.79 -22.37
CA THR A 656 9.11 7.19 -21.39
C THR A 656 8.62 5.80 -21.85
N ASP A 657 8.08 5.02 -20.88
CA ASP A 657 7.47 3.72 -21.15
C ASP A 657 6.36 3.37 -20.14
N GLY A 658 5.73 2.19 -20.32
CA GLY A 658 4.63 1.71 -19.50
C GLY A 658 4.99 1.46 -18.02
N ARG A 659 6.26 1.59 -17.61
CA ARG A 659 6.72 1.48 -16.21
C ARG A 659 6.64 2.83 -15.47
N ALA A 660 6.46 3.94 -16.20
CA ALA A 660 6.32 5.27 -15.63
C ALA A 660 4.92 5.40 -14.98
N ILE A 661 4.87 5.32 -13.65
CA ILE A 661 3.63 5.37 -12.85
C ILE A 661 3.73 6.46 -11.78
N SER A 662 2.60 6.97 -11.30
CA SER A 662 2.52 7.83 -10.11
C SER A 662 3.34 9.12 -10.30
N TYR A 663 4.32 9.38 -9.46
CA TYR A 663 5.21 10.54 -9.56
C TYR A 663 5.85 10.68 -10.96
N ALA A 664 6.17 9.56 -11.62
CA ALA A 664 6.64 9.60 -13.02
C ALA A 664 5.59 10.21 -13.96
N GLU A 665 4.31 9.89 -13.77
CA GLU A 665 3.23 10.47 -14.55
C GLU A 665 2.94 11.93 -14.18
N SER A 666 3.17 12.33 -12.94
CA SER A 666 3.13 13.75 -12.57
C SER A 666 4.17 14.56 -13.35
N VAL A 667 5.42 14.05 -13.44
CA VAL A 667 6.49 14.68 -14.24
C VAL A 667 6.14 14.68 -15.73
N MET A 668 5.75 13.52 -16.29
CA MET A 668 5.44 13.40 -17.70
C MET A 668 4.18 14.18 -18.10
N GLY A 669 3.19 14.24 -17.20
CA GLY A 669 2.00 15.06 -17.38
C GLY A 669 2.33 16.54 -17.46
N TYR A 670 3.22 16.99 -16.58
CA TYR A 670 3.75 18.35 -16.60
C TYR A 670 4.45 18.66 -17.93
N VAL A 671 5.31 17.75 -18.40
CA VAL A 671 6.00 17.86 -19.69
C VAL A 671 5.01 17.95 -20.84
N ALA A 672 3.99 17.09 -20.86
CA ALA A 672 3.00 17.05 -21.94
C ALA A 672 2.11 18.30 -21.97
N ASP A 673 1.59 18.73 -20.81
CA ASP A 673 0.62 19.82 -20.73
C ASP A 673 1.26 21.19 -20.99
N HIS A 674 2.52 21.38 -20.57
CA HIS A 674 3.29 22.62 -20.80
C HIS A 674 4.21 22.54 -22.03
N LYS A 675 4.17 21.42 -22.80
CA LYS A 675 4.95 21.24 -24.03
C LYS A 675 6.45 21.50 -23.85
N LEU A 676 7.02 20.94 -22.77
CA LEU A 676 8.42 21.19 -22.40
C LEU A 676 9.43 20.42 -23.23
N GLY A 677 9.00 19.54 -24.11
CA GLY A 677 9.83 18.75 -25.01
C GLY A 677 9.02 17.74 -25.79
N THR A 678 9.66 17.05 -26.74
CA THR A 678 9.04 15.93 -27.49
C THR A 678 9.10 14.65 -26.65
N ILE A 679 7.97 13.99 -26.44
CA ILE A 679 7.89 12.73 -25.71
C ILE A 679 8.05 11.56 -26.67
N VAL A 680 9.01 10.68 -26.43
CA VAL A 680 9.36 9.52 -27.27
C VAL A 680 9.26 8.23 -26.44
N GLY A 681 8.66 7.19 -27.00
CA GLY A 681 8.58 5.89 -26.34
C GLY A 681 7.19 5.27 -26.38
N SER A 682 6.68 4.76 -25.28
CA SER A 682 5.34 4.20 -25.18
C SER A 682 4.51 4.91 -24.07
N THR A 683 3.20 4.70 -24.09
CA THR A 683 2.28 5.31 -23.12
C THR A 683 2.65 4.90 -21.68
N THR A 684 2.59 5.85 -20.75
CA THR A 684 2.86 5.62 -19.33
C THR A 684 1.82 4.70 -18.66
N ALA A 685 2.01 4.35 -17.40
CA ALA A 685 1.20 3.38 -16.68
C ALA A 685 -0.31 3.71 -16.59
N GLY A 686 -0.69 4.97 -16.67
CA GLY A 686 -2.10 5.38 -16.56
C GLY A 686 -2.64 5.34 -15.14
N THR A 687 -1.80 5.64 -14.15
CA THR A 687 -2.21 5.72 -12.74
C THR A 687 -1.35 6.72 -12.00
N ASN A 688 -2.01 7.73 -11.44
CA ASN A 688 -1.36 8.78 -10.64
C ASN A 688 -2.20 9.11 -9.41
N GLY A 689 -1.55 9.61 -8.36
CA GLY A 689 -2.16 10.04 -7.09
C GLY A 689 -1.58 9.33 -5.87
N ASN A 690 -1.80 9.92 -4.70
CA ASN A 690 -1.32 9.35 -3.45
C ASN A 690 -2.07 8.08 -3.09
N VAL A 691 -1.33 7.11 -2.56
CA VAL A 691 -1.82 5.77 -2.23
C VAL A 691 -2.46 5.76 -0.85
N ALA A 692 -3.62 5.15 -0.75
CA ALA A 692 -4.25 4.72 0.50
C ALA A 692 -4.03 3.21 0.69
N SER A 693 -3.97 2.75 1.93
CA SER A 693 -3.84 1.33 2.26
C SER A 693 -4.65 0.97 3.49
N PHE A 694 -4.99 -0.30 3.61
CA PHE A 694 -5.69 -0.86 4.75
C PHE A 694 -5.35 -2.35 4.90
N VAL A 695 -5.67 -2.93 6.05
CA VAL A 695 -5.41 -4.34 6.35
C VAL A 695 -6.74 -5.08 6.45
N VAL A 696 -6.81 -6.29 5.91
CA VAL A 696 -7.98 -7.18 6.03
C VAL A 696 -7.76 -8.21 7.15
N PRO A 697 -8.83 -8.88 7.66
CA PRO A 697 -8.77 -9.80 8.80
C PRO A 697 -7.68 -10.87 8.74
N SER A 698 -7.37 -11.41 7.56
CA SER A 698 -6.29 -12.38 7.38
C SER A 698 -4.87 -11.78 7.46
N GLY A 699 -4.75 -10.45 7.61
CA GLY A 699 -3.47 -9.74 7.71
C GLY A 699 -2.82 -9.38 6.38
N PHE A 700 -3.50 -9.53 5.24
CA PHE A 700 -3.05 -8.91 3.98
C PHE A 700 -3.26 -7.41 4.02
N SER A 701 -2.26 -6.67 3.53
CA SER A 701 -2.37 -5.23 3.28
C SER A 701 -2.80 -5.01 1.83
N ILE A 702 -3.80 -4.15 1.63
CA ILE A 702 -4.32 -3.79 0.30
C ILE A 702 -4.10 -2.32 0.08
N SER A 703 -3.61 -1.94 -1.12
CA SER A 703 -3.42 -0.56 -1.53
C SER A 703 -4.29 -0.17 -2.71
N PHE A 704 -4.59 1.13 -2.81
CA PHE A 704 -5.30 1.74 -3.95
C PHE A 704 -4.99 3.24 -4.05
N THR A 705 -5.29 3.85 -5.20
CA THR A 705 -5.14 5.29 -5.39
C THR A 705 -6.25 6.02 -4.62
N GLY A 706 -5.87 6.76 -3.59
CA GLY A 706 -6.82 7.50 -2.74
C GLY A 706 -6.96 8.99 -3.07
N MET A 707 -6.10 9.55 -3.92
CA MET A 707 -6.12 10.94 -4.36
C MET A 707 -6.40 11.00 -5.87
N ARG A 708 -7.34 11.83 -6.28
CA ARG A 708 -7.62 12.06 -7.70
C ARG A 708 -6.58 13.01 -8.29
N VAL A 709 -6.09 12.69 -9.49
CA VAL A 709 -5.17 13.51 -10.27
C VAL A 709 -5.74 13.71 -11.65
N THR A 710 -5.78 14.97 -12.09
CA THR A 710 -6.22 15.38 -13.43
C THR A 710 -5.04 15.91 -14.23
N ARG A 711 -5.25 16.20 -15.50
CA ARG A 711 -4.35 17.05 -16.28
C ARG A 711 -4.32 18.47 -15.68
N HIS A 712 -3.38 19.27 -16.10
CA HIS A 712 -3.25 20.67 -15.62
C HIS A 712 -4.43 21.56 -16.01
N ASP A 713 -5.36 21.06 -16.83
CA ASP A 713 -6.67 21.70 -17.09
C ASP A 713 -7.65 21.53 -15.91
N GLY A 714 -7.29 20.78 -14.87
CA GLY A 714 -8.11 20.50 -13.68
C GLY A 714 -9.31 19.57 -13.92
N LYS A 715 -9.44 18.95 -15.10
CA LYS A 715 -10.64 18.21 -15.50
C LYS A 715 -10.34 16.86 -16.16
N SER A 716 -9.44 16.85 -17.14
CA SER A 716 -9.17 15.64 -17.93
C SER A 716 -8.42 14.59 -17.12
N PRO A 717 -8.84 13.30 -17.14
CA PRO A 717 -8.19 12.27 -16.33
C PRO A 717 -6.86 11.82 -16.94
N TYR A 718 -5.89 11.51 -16.07
CA TYR A 718 -4.76 10.65 -16.41
C TYR A 718 -5.08 9.17 -16.16
N HIS A 719 -5.93 8.91 -15.18
CA HIS A 719 -6.27 7.55 -14.76
C HIS A 719 -6.84 6.73 -15.91
N LEU A 720 -6.29 5.55 -16.15
CA LEU A 720 -6.55 4.63 -17.26
C LEU A 720 -6.22 5.18 -18.66
N VAL A 721 -5.67 6.37 -18.76
CA VAL A 721 -5.27 7.01 -20.02
C VAL A 721 -3.75 7.07 -20.17
N GLY A 722 -3.06 7.51 -19.13
CA GLY A 722 -1.63 7.78 -19.12
C GLY A 722 -1.23 8.99 -19.98
N VAL A 723 0.07 9.24 -20.06
CA VAL A 723 0.68 10.22 -20.96
C VAL A 723 1.10 9.50 -22.24
N ARG A 724 0.53 9.90 -23.36
CA ARG A 724 0.85 9.34 -24.67
C ARG A 724 2.10 10.03 -25.23
N PRO A 725 3.05 9.29 -25.81
CA PRO A 725 4.19 9.90 -26.47
C PRO A 725 3.77 10.59 -27.78
N ASP A 726 4.49 11.65 -28.13
CA ASP A 726 4.34 12.31 -29.44
C ASP A 726 4.87 11.43 -30.56
N VAL A 727 5.92 10.64 -30.25
CA VAL A 727 6.53 9.71 -31.20
C VAL A 727 6.65 8.33 -30.55
N GLN A 728 5.96 7.36 -31.14
CA GLN A 728 6.03 5.97 -30.71
C GLN A 728 7.41 5.39 -30.99
N ALA A 729 8.01 4.74 -30.00
CA ALA A 729 9.24 3.97 -30.10
C ALA A 729 9.25 2.84 -29.06
N ALA A 730 9.79 1.70 -29.44
CA ALA A 730 9.91 0.54 -28.57
C ALA A 730 11.24 -0.17 -28.84
N PRO A 731 11.81 -0.88 -27.87
CA PRO A 731 12.96 -1.75 -28.09
C PRO A 731 12.58 -2.86 -29.07
N THR A 732 13.54 -3.31 -29.88
CA THR A 732 13.40 -4.47 -30.76
C THR A 732 14.31 -5.60 -30.28
N ILE A 733 13.94 -6.85 -30.57
CA ILE A 733 14.78 -8.02 -30.24
C ILE A 733 16.16 -7.88 -30.94
N ALA A 734 16.15 -7.44 -32.22
CA ALA A 734 17.37 -7.21 -32.99
C ALA A 734 18.25 -6.09 -32.39
N GLY A 735 17.63 -5.00 -31.93
CA GLY A 735 18.32 -3.91 -31.24
C GLY A 735 18.98 -4.37 -29.94
N LEU A 736 18.23 -5.10 -29.10
CA LEU A 736 18.74 -5.66 -27.84
C LEU A 736 19.93 -6.61 -28.08
N ARG A 737 19.82 -7.52 -29.06
CA ARG A 737 20.90 -8.45 -29.44
C ARG A 737 22.14 -7.70 -29.94
N ALA A 738 21.98 -6.59 -30.61
CA ALA A 738 23.05 -5.73 -31.09
C ALA A 738 23.56 -4.75 -30.01
N GLY A 739 22.99 -4.75 -28.81
CA GLY A 739 23.34 -3.84 -27.72
C GLY A 739 22.96 -2.38 -27.97
N ARG A 740 21.99 -2.11 -28.86
CA ARG A 740 21.44 -0.78 -29.16
C ARG A 740 20.23 -0.46 -28.29
N ASP A 741 20.00 0.82 -28.08
CA ASP A 741 18.81 1.38 -27.47
C ASP A 741 17.95 2.08 -28.54
N ASP A 742 17.07 1.33 -29.19
CA ASP A 742 16.26 1.81 -30.31
C ASP A 742 15.37 3.01 -29.93
N VAL A 743 14.97 3.14 -28.63
CA VAL A 743 14.16 4.26 -28.15
C VAL A 743 15.02 5.52 -28.02
N LEU A 744 16.20 5.42 -27.45
CA LEU A 744 17.16 6.51 -27.35
C LEU A 744 17.63 6.94 -28.74
N ASP A 745 17.96 5.98 -29.62
CA ASP A 745 18.37 6.25 -31.02
C ASP A 745 17.28 7.03 -31.75
N ARG A 746 16.00 6.70 -31.55
CA ARG A 746 14.88 7.44 -32.14
C ARG A 746 14.78 8.87 -31.61
N GLY A 747 14.98 9.07 -30.29
CA GLY A 747 15.02 10.40 -29.66
C GLY A 747 16.12 11.27 -30.25
N ILE A 748 17.34 10.72 -30.39
CA ILE A 748 18.50 11.42 -30.97
C ILE A 748 18.23 11.77 -32.44
N ALA A 749 17.65 10.85 -33.22
CA ALA A 749 17.35 11.09 -34.63
C ALA A 749 16.39 12.28 -34.83
N LEU A 750 15.37 12.41 -33.98
CA LEU A 750 14.41 13.53 -34.01
C LEU A 750 15.09 14.88 -33.73
N MET A 751 16.03 14.93 -32.77
CA MET A 751 16.78 16.15 -32.47
C MET A 751 17.65 16.59 -33.65
N ARG A 752 18.16 15.64 -34.44
CA ARG A 752 18.97 15.87 -35.65
C ARG A 752 18.13 16.17 -36.89
N GLY A 753 16.79 16.21 -36.78
CA GLY A 753 15.88 16.46 -37.92
C GLY A 753 15.77 15.29 -38.90
N LYS A 754 15.98 14.07 -38.44
CA LYS A 754 15.92 12.83 -39.25
C LYS A 754 14.69 11.99 -38.92
#